data_f8245c0339901fbeb9067b6bc157a2a1
#
_entry.id   f8245c0339901fbeb9067b6bc157a2a1
#
_cell.length_a   1.000
_cell.length_b   1.000
_cell.length_c   1.000
_cell.angle_alpha   90.00
_cell.angle_beta   90.00
_cell.angle_gamma   90.00
#
_symmetry.space_group_name_H-M   'P 1'
#
loop_
_entity.id
_entity.type
_entity.pdbx_description
1 polymer ?
#
loop_
_entity_poly.entity_id
_entity_poly.type
_entity_poly.pdbx_seq_one_letter_code
_entity_poly.pdbx_strand_id
1 'polypeptide(L)'
;MSHLYKARPTTFHRKTIVAGVAAAIGAGSAGLSWSAELEEVVVTARQRAESSQDIPMMVQSISGEDIQKQGITTLEDFSRQVAGLNVQTSTPGQNTIVFRGVSDGGGFLVDPTAAVYLDEQPMSLTSASPDIYPVDLARIEALAGPQSTLYGASSQSGAIRVITNKPDPNGFDANIGAGISSTKDGGTGYEVDGMVNIPLSDTVAIRLAGFRARDAGFIDNVLGTTVDAGVGFPGLAGLGGGATNASAVADDINETNWMGARASVRWLVNDNWSVTATANYQDLESDGYNDFDPSMGDLQTVKFNREVRTDEWIQTSLIIEGDLGFAQLVSATSYYDRDMFYANDTQSYAAYFHYSFGIYYGYATYDFGLDPTGYLTNESNNENLTQEFRLTGNTDRIDWTLGAFWQESEEFWDFYTYEDGYRNSPAFETWSYYYPGIAPTDVWWNSYQGTDRTDKAVFGEVDVEIIEDRLTALLGGRWYDVERELSYTVERPDSRVDRALPNREATDDGFIPKYGLEFQITDDVMVYGVYSEGFRVGGTNRGRGLDIGGDGKFGPTLPVVYESDILENTEFGLKSTFLDGRIMFNAVYYTMKWKDMQIEVTDPSNQLGILSGGAYQNVPFQIVVGNVGDAEVDGYDLELKALLGENFEIGFNMTDIQDAFVNAAQEYEDPRAVGGKVPSGLAPQSALPLFADNSYYLYAEYSGMNAFGGQAGIRIQHSHVGESLNQLTDGFTSPRLAQGDYDITDAIVTWEKGDWSAQLRINNLSDERGITYEDTTDFDTVWGRNSSIVIRPRNYAISVRHAF
;
A
#
# COMPACT_ATOMS: atom_id res chain seq x y z
N MET A 1 18.82 -13.30 -27.81
CA MET A 1 17.79 -13.76 -28.78
C MET A 1 16.49 -13.08 -28.42
N SER A 2 16.11 -12.13 -29.24
CA SER A 2 14.94 -11.27 -29.00
C SER A 2 13.65 -12.08 -29.22
N HIS A 3 12.97 -12.45 -28.16
CA HIS A 3 11.57 -12.81 -28.23
C HIS A 3 10.74 -11.54 -28.01
N LEU A 4 10.29 -10.97 -29.11
CA LEU A 4 9.26 -9.96 -29.15
C LEU A 4 7.99 -10.55 -28.52
N TYR A 5 7.64 -10.08 -27.33
CA TYR A 5 6.33 -10.28 -26.73
C TYR A 5 5.31 -9.49 -27.59
N LYS A 6 4.63 -10.19 -28.49
CA LYS A 6 3.38 -9.71 -29.03
C LYS A 6 2.33 -10.00 -27.98
N ALA A 7 1.79 -8.96 -27.34
CA ALA A 7 0.55 -9.06 -26.62
C ALA A 7 -0.47 -9.84 -27.47
N ARG A 8 -0.85 -11.02 -27.02
CA ARG A 8 -2.02 -11.72 -27.57
C ARG A 8 -3.23 -11.00 -27.01
N PRO A 9 -4.16 -10.50 -27.85
CA PRO A 9 -5.43 -10.04 -27.32
C PRO A 9 -6.12 -11.25 -26.70
N THR A 10 -6.19 -11.30 -25.38
CA THR A 10 -7.09 -12.21 -24.67
C THR A 10 -8.50 -11.83 -25.07
N THR A 11 -9.07 -12.55 -26.01
CA THR A 11 -10.49 -12.45 -26.34
C THR A 11 -11.29 -13.03 -25.16
N PHE A 12 -11.41 -12.22 -24.10
CA PHE A 12 -12.41 -12.44 -23.08
C PHE A 12 -13.76 -12.52 -23.79
N HIS A 13 -14.56 -13.52 -23.46
CA HIS A 13 -15.82 -13.78 -24.18
C HIS A 13 -16.82 -12.68 -23.82
N ARG A 14 -16.67 -11.48 -24.41
CA ARG A 14 -17.60 -10.33 -24.31
C ARG A 14 -19.08 -10.69 -24.41
N LYS A 15 -19.40 -11.83 -25.03
CA LYS A 15 -20.78 -12.31 -25.19
C LYS A 15 -21.37 -12.97 -23.93
N THR A 16 -20.57 -13.42 -22.99
CA THR A 16 -21.05 -14.15 -21.81
C THR A 16 -21.48 -13.21 -20.69
N ILE A 17 -20.73 -12.12 -20.47
CA ILE A 17 -21.07 -11.13 -19.42
C ILE A 17 -22.31 -10.33 -19.79
N VAL A 18 -22.39 -9.83 -21.05
CA VAL A 18 -23.59 -9.10 -21.51
C VAL A 18 -24.85 -9.99 -21.51
N ALA A 19 -24.70 -11.28 -21.74
CA ALA A 19 -25.81 -12.25 -21.67
C ALA A 19 -26.22 -12.54 -20.20
N GLY A 20 -25.29 -12.53 -19.25
CA GLY A 20 -25.54 -12.70 -17.82
C GLY A 20 -26.32 -11.53 -17.22
N VAL A 21 -25.88 -10.31 -17.49
CA VAL A 21 -26.54 -9.07 -17.03
C VAL A 21 -27.93 -8.92 -17.68
N ALA A 22 -28.07 -9.19 -18.99
CA ALA A 22 -29.35 -9.16 -19.65
C ALA A 22 -30.33 -10.26 -19.18
N ALA A 23 -29.81 -11.41 -18.71
CA ALA A 23 -30.64 -12.48 -18.16
C ALA A 23 -31.14 -12.16 -16.74
N ALA A 24 -30.34 -11.46 -15.93
CA ALA A 24 -30.74 -10.99 -14.61
C ALA A 24 -31.84 -9.92 -14.69
N ILE A 25 -31.75 -9.00 -15.65
CA ILE A 25 -32.75 -7.95 -15.86
C ILE A 25 -34.08 -8.53 -16.46
N GLY A 26 -34.02 -9.61 -17.24
CA GLY A 26 -35.16 -10.23 -17.86
C GLY A 26 -36.03 -11.14 -16.98
N ALA A 27 -35.54 -11.54 -15.78
CA ALA A 27 -36.27 -12.44 -14.89
C ALA A 27 -37.23 -11.74 -13.89
N GLY A 28 -37.22 -10.41 -13.82
CA GLY A 28 -37.94 -9.61 -12.82
C GLY A 28 -39.41 -9.29 -13.03
N SER A 29 -40.16 -9.92 -13.94
CA SER A 29 -41.54 -9.54 -14.22
C SER A 29 -42.64 -10.44 -13.61
N ALA A 30 -42.38 -11.12 -12.50
CA ALA A 30 -43.46 -11.78 -11.75
C ALA A 30 -43.72 -10.95 -10.47
N GLY A 31 -44.90 -10.37 -10.35
CA GLY A 31 -45.33 -9.47 -9.28
C GLY A 31 -45.17 -10.08 -7.88
N LEU A 32 -44.03 -9.87 -7.31
CA LEU A 32 -43.74 -10.10 -5.89
C LEU A 32 -43.80 -8.76 -5.14
N SER A 33 -44.51 -8.72 -4.05
CA SER A 33 -44.54 -7.59 -3.13
C SER A 33 -43.22 -7.56 -2.39
N TRP A 34 -42.33 -6.66 -2.75
CA TRP A 34 -40.93 -6.60 -2.30
C TRP A 34 -40.78 -5.43 -1.30
N SER A 35 -40.37 -5.64 -0.07
CA SER A 35 -40.29 -4.61 0.96
C SER A 35 -38.86 -4.31 1.46
N ALA A 36 -37.82 -5.04 1.00
CA ALA A 36 -36.45 -4.81 1.38
C ALA A 36 -35.71 -4.02 0.28
N GLU A 37 -34.95 -3.01 0.67
CA GLU A 37 -34.07 -2.17 -0.16
C GLU A 37 -32.61 -2.45 0.20
N LEU A 38 -31.67 -2.15 -0.69
CA LEU A 38 -30.25 -2.14 -0.34
C LEU A 38 -30.01 -1.03 0.68
N GLU A 39 -29.15 -1.29 1.64
CA GLU A 39 -28.78 -0.30 2.64
C GLU A 39 -28.07 0.88 1.97
N GLU A 40 -28.50 2.10 2.27
CA GLU A 40 -27.86 3.32 1.78
C GLU A 40 -26.46 3.46 2.42
N VAL A 41 -25.43 3.55 1.60
CA VAL A 41 -24.05 3.70 2.04
C VAL A 41 -23.72 5.19 2.19
N VAL A 42 -23.70 5.67 3.44
CA VAL A 42 -23.24 7.03 3.75
C VAL A 42 -21.72 7.03 3.91
N VAL A 43 -21.06 7.90 3.17
CA VAL A 43 -19.61 8.08 3.18
C VAL A 43 -19.22 9.50 3.56
N THR A 44 -17.96 9.70 3.91
CA THR A 44 -17.40 11.02 4.20
C THR A 44 -16.25 11.40 3.27
N ALA A 45 -16.28 10.85 2.05
CA ALA A 45 -15.26 11.00 1.02
C ALA A 45 -14.92 12.44 0.64
N ARG A 46 -15.91 13.34 0.70
CA ARG A 46 -15.75 14.78 0.42
C ARG A 46 -15.71 15.63 1.69
N GLN A 47 -15.29 15.02 2.81
CA GLN A 47 -15.20 15.67 4.10
C GLN A 47 -16.58 16.15 4.67
N ARG A 48 -17.67 15.57 4.17
CA ARG A 48 -19.05 15.76 4.61
C ARG A 48 -19.82 14.46 4.43
N ALA A 49 -20.83 14.21 5.24
CA ALA A 49 -21.64 12.99 5.16
C ALA A 49 -22.59 13.08 3.95
N GLU A 50 -22.43 12.23 2.98
CA GLU A 50 -23.23 12.15 1.74
C GLU A 50 -23.52 10.70 1.37
N SER A 51 -24.59 10.45 0.62
CA SER A 51 -24.83 9.14 0.01
C SER A 51 -23.74 8.84 -1.03
N SER A 52 -23.23 7.62 -1.04
CA SER A 52 -22.25 7.22 -2.05
C SER A 52 -22.81 7.32 -3.48
N GLN A 53 -24.12 7.30 -3.65
CA GLN A 53 -24.78 7.44 -4.95
C GLN A 53 -24.87 8.90 -5.43
N ASP A 54 -24.76 9.87 -4.52
CA ASP A 54 -24.89 11.31 -4.82
C ASP A 54 -23.54 11.98 -5.09
N ILE A 55 -22.43 11.25 -4.99
CA ILE A 55 -21.07 11.80 -5.13
C ILE A 55 -20.54 11.52 -6.56
N PRO A 56 -20.01 12.53 -7.29
CA PRO A 56 -19.50 12.36 -8.65
C PRO A 56 -18.09 11.77 -8.68
N MET A 57 -17.90 10.62 -8.08
CA MET A 57 -16.67 9.83 -8.08
C MET A 57 -16.96 8.39 -7.67
N MET A 58 -16.03 7.47 -8.00
CA MET A 58 -16.11 6.09 -7.53
C MET A 58 -15.67 6.03 -6.07
N VAL A 59 -16.60 5.65 -5.18
CA VAL A 59 -16.35 5.42 -3.76
C VAL A 59 -16.92 4.06 -3.41
N GLN A 60 -16.07 3.19 -2.88
CA GLN A 60 -16.50 1.89 -2.35
C GLN A 60 -16.30 1.88 -0.84
N SER A 61 -17.29 1.41 -0.12
CA SER A 61 -17.27 1.37 1.34
C SER A 61 -17.72 0.00 1.82
N ILE A 62 -16.98 -0.54 2.80
CA ILE A 62 -17.33 -1.78 3.50
C ILE A 62 -17.59 -1.44 4.96
N SER A 63 -18.77 -1.79 5.46
CA SER A 63 -19.14 -1.54 6.86
C SER A 63 -18.31 -2.35 7.84
N GLY A 64 -18.15 -1.87 9.08
CA GLY A 64 -17.46 -2.61 10.14
C GLY A 64 -18.10 -3.97 10.42
N GLU A 65 -19.41 -4.10 10.26
CA GLU A 65 -20.14 -5.36 10.37
C GLU A 65 -19.77 -6.33 9.24
N ASP A 66 -19.73 -5.84 7.99
CA ASP A 66 -19.32 -6.65 6.84
C ASP A 66 -17.85 -7.05 6.89
N ILE A 67 -16.96 -6.16 7.36
CA ILE A 67 -15.56 -6.46 7.61
C ILE A 67 -15.43 -7.67 8.54
N GLN A 68 -16.17 -7.68 9.65
CA GLN A 68 -16.18 -8.78 10.59
C GLN A 68 -16.82 -10.05 9.99
N LYS A 69 -17.97 -9.93 9.31
CA LYS A 69 -18.64 -11.05 8.65
C LYS A 69 -17.78 -11.71 7.58
N GLN A 70 -17.00 -10.94 6.86
CA GLN A 70 -16.15 -11.44 5.78
C GLN A 70 -14.77 -11.86 6.27
N GLY A 71 -14.39 -11.49 7.49
CA GLY A 71 -13.09 -11.79 8.08
C GLY A 71 -11.93 -11.10 7.40
N ILE A 72 -12.16 -9.87 6.98
CA ILE A 72 -11.12 -8.98 6.47
C ILE A 72 -10.24 -8.59 7.64
N THR A 73 -8.93 -8.85 7.57
CA THR A 73 -7.98 -8.55 8.63
C THR A 73 -6.81 -7.68 8.18
N THR A 74 -6.57 -7.59 6.87
CA THR A 74 -5.47 -6.83 6.27
C THR A 74 -5.98 -5.93 5.14
N LEU A 75 -5.16 -4.98 4.71
CA LEU A 75 -5.43 -4.16 3.51
C LEU A 75 -5.46 -5.01 2.23
N GLU A 76 -4.69 -6.10 2.17
CA GLU A 76 -4.74 -7.04 1.06
C GLU A 76 -6.10 -7.73 0.96
N ASP A 77 -6.67 -8.20 2.09
CA ASP A 77 -8.02 -8.79 2.11
C ASP A 77 -9.09 -7.79 1.64
N PHE A 78 -8.96 -6.51 2.08
CA PHE A 78 -9.85 -5.44 1.68
C PHE A 78 -9.73 -5.14 0.18
N SER A 79 -8.51 -5.06 -0.35
CA SER A 79 -8.26 -4.70 -1.75
C SER A 79 -8.91 -5.64 -2.75
N ARG A 80 -8.97 -6.94 -2.42
CA ARG A 80 -9.60 -7.96 -3.30
C ARG A 80 -11.09 -7.73 -3.55
N GLN A 81 -11.74 -6.88 -2.74
CA GLN A 81 -13.17 -6.57 -2.88
C GLN A 81 -13.44 -5.23 -3.55
N VAL A 82 -12.41 -4.42 -3.72
CA VAL A 82 -12.52 -3.05 -4.24
C VAL A 82 -12.03 -2.99 -5.68
N ALA A 83 -12.90 -2.53 -6.58
CA ALA A 83 -12.53 -2.33 -7.98
C ALA A 83 -11.42 -1.30 -8.11
N GLY A 84 -10.39 -1.62 -8.90
CA GLY A 84 -9.28 -0.72 -9.19
C GLY A 84 -8.25 -0.55 -8.08
N LEU A 85 -8.39 -1.26 -6.95
CA LEU A 85 -7.43 -1.26 -5.86
C LEU A 85 -6.59 -2.53 -5.90
N ASN A 86 -5.28 -2.37 -5.91
CA ASN A 86 -4.32 -3.44 -5.71
C ASN A 86 -3.43 -3.11 -4.52
N VAL A 87 -3.24 -4.04 -3.63
CA VAL A 87 -2.32 -3.93 -2.49
C VAL A 87 -1.32 -5.05 -2.58
N GLN A 88 -0.07 -4.69 -2.73
CA GLN A 88 1.03 -5.64 -2.69
C GLN A 88 1.65 -5.59 -1.29
N THR A 89 1.61 -6.73 -0.61
CA THR A 89 2.14 -6.89 0.75
C THR A 89 3.30 -7.88 0.72
N SER A 90 4.50 -7.43 1.03
CA SER A 90 5.65 -8.33 1.23
C SER A 90 5.60 -9.01 2.59
N THR A 91 5.19 -8.27 3.60
CA THR A 91 4.90 -8.75 4.96
C THR A 91 3.86 -7.81 5.57
N PRO A 92 3.06 -8.22 6.56
CA PRO A 92 2.14 -7.33 7.25
C PRO A 92 2.81 -6.02 7.71
N GLY A 93 2.15 -4.88 7.49
CA GLY A 93 2.69 -3.54 7.77
C GLY A 93 3.63 -2.98 6.70
N GLN A 94 3.87 -3.71 5.60
CA GLN A 94 4.65 -3.22 4.45
C GLN A 94 3.81 -3.32 3.17
N ASN A 95 2.97 -2.33 2.96
CA ASN A 95 1.99 -2.30 1.88
C ASN A 95 2.34 -1.24 0.84
N THR A 96 2.38 -1.63 -0.43
CA THR A 96 2.33 -0.74 -1.59
C THR A 96 0.91 -0.73 -2.13
N ILE A 97 0.29 0.44 -2.14
CA ILE A 97 -1.11 0.63 -2.52
C ILE A 97 -1.17 1.26 -3.91
N VAL A 98 -1.88 0.63 -4.81
CA VAL A 98 -1.99 1.05 -6.21
C VAL A 98 -3.47 1.17 -6.59
N PHE A 99 -3.91 2.37 -6.95
CA PHE A 99 -5.22 2.58 -7.55
C PHE A 99 -5.12 2.70 -9.06
N ARG A 100 -5.99 1.99 -9.79
CA ARG A 100 -6.18 2.11 -11.24
C ARG A 100 -4.86 2.04 -12.03
N GLY A 101 -3.90 1.22 -11.58
CA GLY A 101 -2.64 1.02 -12.27
C GLY A 101 -1.60 2.14 -12.15
N VAL A 102 -1.84 3.16 -11.34
CA VAL A 102 -0.86 4.24 -11.08
C VAL A 102 0.17 3.76 -10.08
N SER A 103 1.22 3.13 -10.58
CA SER A 103 2.27 2.52 -9.76
C SER A 103 3.66 3.00 -10.17
N ASP A 104 4.45 3.40 -9.20
CA ASP A 104 5.87 3.76 -9.34
C ASP A 104 6.83 2.57 -9.18
N GLY A 105 6.29 1.37 -8.93
CA GLY A 105 7.07 0.15 -8.69
C GLY A 105 7.36 -0.14 -7.22
N GLY A 106 6.78 0.62 -6.28
CA GLY A 106 6.93 0.39 -4.84
C GLY A 106 8.29 0.82 -4.31
N GLY A 107 8.81 1.94 -4.78
CA GLY A 107 10.09 2.49 -4.34
C GLY A 107 10.10 2.88 -2.86
N PHE A 108 11.26 2.77 -2.21
CA PHE A 108 11.44 3.09 -0.78
C PHE A 108 11.96 4.53 -0.54
N LEU A 109 12.23 5.30 -1.61
CA LEU A 109 12.72 6.69 -1.54
C LEU A 109 11.66 7.72 -1.95
N VAL A 110 10.51 7.28 -2.44
CA VAL A 110 9.43 8.15 -2.94
C VAL A 110 8.22 8.10 -2.01
N ASP A 111 7.45 9.17 -2.00
CA ASP A 111 6.16 9.18 -1.33
C ASP A 111 5.18 8.24 -2.07
N PRO A 112 4.26 7.56 -1.37
CA PRO A 112 3.30 6.66 -2.00
C PRO A 112 2.36 7.43 -2.94
N THR A 113 1.84 6.73 -3.97
CA THR A 113 0.84 7.30 -4.88
C THR A 113 -0.57 7.33 -4.28
N ALA A 114 -0.82 6.55 -3.23
CA ALA A 114 -2.10 6.47 -2.54
C ALA A 114 -1.95 6.64 -1.02
N ALA A 115 -2.88 7.35 -0.40
CA ALA A 115 -2.86 7.65 1.02
C ALA A 115 -3.72 6.69 1.86
N VAL A 116 -3.29 6.43 3.10
CA VAL A 116 -4.08 5.78 4.14
C VAL A 116 -4.38 6.77 5.25
N TYR A 117 -5.63 6.82 5.69
CA TYR A 117 -6.08 7.65 6.80
C TYR A 117 -6.72 6.80 7.89
N LEU A 118 -6.40 7.10 9.15
CA LEU A 118 -7.15 6.64 10.32
C LEU A 118 -7.91 7.82 10.90
N ASP A 119 -9.25 7.80 10.77
CA ASP A 119 -10.11 8.96 11.02
C ASP A 119 -9.63 10.20 10.24
N GLU A 120 -9.13 11.24 10.92
CA GLU A 120 -8.63 12.48 10.29
C GLU A 120 -7.09 12.51 10.16
N GLN A 121 -6.36 11.45 10.58
CA GLN A 121 -4.89 11.38 10.55
C GLN A 121 -4.38 10.70 9.30
N PRO A 122 -3.52 11.34 8.49
CA PRO A 122 -2.75 10.64 7.47
C PRO A 122 -1.73 9.69 8.11
N MET A 123 -1.74 8.42 7.66
CA MET A 123 -0.88 7.34 8.16
C MET A 123 0.20 6.94 7.16
N SER A 124 0.05 7.31 5.87
CA SER A 124 1.03 7.01 4.83
C SER A 124 2.23 7.92 4.96
N LEU A 125 3.40 7.33 4.93
CA LEU A 125 4.70 7.97 4.96
C LEU A 125 5.57 7.36 3.86
N THR A 126 6.77 7.89 3.66
CA THR A 126 7.72 7.33 2.71
C THR A 126 7.91 5.83 2.98
N SER A 127 7.96 5.04 1.94
CA SER A 127 8.29 3.61 1.88
C SER A 127 7.22 2.57 2.22
N ALA A 128 6.29 2.76 3.18
CA ALA A 128 5.32 1.71 3.49
C ALA A 128 4.09 2.23 4.23
N SER A 129 2.91 1.90 3.74
CA SER A 129 1.66 2.14 4.45
C SER A 129 1.43 1.05 5.51
N PRO A 130 1.00 1.42 6.75
CA PRO A 130 0.72 0.44 7.79
C PRO A 130 -0.54 -0.37 7.48
N ASP A 131 -0.61 -1.59 7.99
CA ASP A 131 -1.87 -2.27 8.22
C ASP A 131 -2.52 -1.74 9.50
N ILE A 132 -3.82 -1.54 9.47
CA ILE A 132 -4.63 -1.16 10.62
C ILE A 132 -5.58 -2.32 10.92
N TYR A 133 -5.38 -3.01 12.05
CA TYR A 133 -6.20 -4.17 12.41
C TYR A 133 -7.66 -3.74 12.66
N PRO A 134 -8.65 -4.34 11.97
CA PRO A 134 -10.00 -3.79 11.87
C PRO A 134 -10.89 -4.14 13.06
N VAL A 135 -10.58 -3.60 14.24
CA VAL A 135 -11.41 -3.76 15.45
C VAL A 135 -12.28 -2.54 15.69
N ASP A 136 -13.58 -2.77 15.86
CA ASP A 136 -14.57 -1.73 16.21
C ASP A 136 -14.53 -0.53 15.22
N LEU A 137 -14.49 -0.84 13.93
CA LEU A 137 -14.60 0.14 12.87
C LEU A 137 -16.07 0.47 12.55
N ALA A 138 -16.30 1.69 12.12
CA ALA A 138 -17.56 2.06 11.49
C ALA A 138 -17.57 1.55 10.03
N ARG A 139 -16.48 1.79 9.31
CA ARG A 139 -16.29 1.36 7.90
C ARG A 139 -14.86 1.61 7.42
N ILE A 140 -14.54 1.04 6.25
CA ILE A 140 -13.38 1.44 5.43
C ILE A 140 -13.91 1.97 4.11
N GLU A 141 -13.43 3.13 3.69
CA GLU A 141 -13.76 3.77 2.40
C GLU A 141 -12.55 3.73 1.47
N ALA A 142 -12.73 3.32 0.22
CA ALA A 142 -11.75 3.42 -0.85
C ALA A 142 -12.21 4.46 -1.87
N LEU A 143 -11.38 5.47 -2.07
CA LEU A 143 -11.61 6.61 -2.96
C LEU A 143 -10.70 6.48 -4.16
N ALA A 144 -11.22 6.05 -5.29
CA ALA A 144 -10.43 5.86 -6.51
C ALA A 144 -10.28 7.16 -7.30
N GLY A 145 -9.11 7.36 -7.92
CA GLY A 145 -8.72 8.57 -8.64
C GLY A 145 -8.17 9.68 -7.72
N PRO A 146 -7.63 10.78 -8.29
CA PRO A 146 -6.95 11.83 -7.52
C PRO A 146 -7.81 12.48 -6.44
N GLN A 147 -7.31 12.49 -5.21
CA GLN A 147 -7.97 13.07 -4.04
C GLN A 147 -7.19 14.24 -3.42
N SER A 148 -6.11 14.69 -4.08
CA SER A 148 -5.19 15.68 -3.51
C SER A 148 -5.84 17.03 -3.19
N THR A 149 -6.96 17.38 -3.80
CA THR A 149 -7.69 18.61 -3.49
C THR A 149 -8.09 18.68 -2.02
N LEU A 150 -8.65 17.61 -1.45
CA LEU A 150 -9.11 17.56 -0.06
C LEU A 150 -8.11 16.88 0.87
N TYR A 151 -7.37 15.88 0.38
CA TYR A 151 -6.50 15.03 1.19
C TYR A 151 -5.00 15.36 1.05
N GLY A 152 -4.59 16.16 0.07
CA GLY A 152 -3.22 16.64 -0.08
C GLY A 152 -2.29 15.66 -0.79
N ALA A 153 -0.99 15.85 -0.57
CA ALA A 153 0.06 15.01 -1.14
C ALA A 153 -0.14 13.54 -0.76
N SER A 154 0.44 12.62 -1.55
CA SER A 154 0.32 11.16 -1.39
C SER A 154 -1.10 10.58 -1.61
N SER A 155 -2.11 11.42 -1.88
CA SER A 155 -3.42 10.95 -2.40
C SER A 155 -3.55 11.21 -3.91
N GLN A 156 -2.45 10.98 -4.62
CA GLN A 156 -2.32 11.25 -6.05
C GLN A 156 -3.25 10.36 -6.88
N SER A 157 -3.28 9.05 -6.60
CA SER A 157 -4.09 8.07 -7.33
C SER A 157 -5.35 7.64 -6.59
N GLY A 158 -5.41 7.90 -5.29
CA GLY A 158 -6.54 7.50 -4.44
C GLY A 158 -6.26 7.62 -2.96
N ALA A 159 -7.25 7.27 -2.13
CA ALA A 159 -7.10 7.21 -0.69
C ALA A 159 -7.92 6.07 -0.07
N ILE A 160 -7.40 5.45 0.97
CA ILE A 160 -8.11 4.52 1.86
C ILE A 160 -8.37 5.24 3.18
N ARG A 161 -9.61 5.24 3.66
CA ARG A 161 -9.99 5.83 4.93
C ARG A 161 -10.53 4.77 5.86
N VAL A 162 -9.87 4.56 6.99
CA VAL A 162 -10.33 3.69 8.07
C VAL A 162 -11.01 4.56 9.11
N ILE A 163 -12.31 4.34 9.33
CA ILE A 163 -13.17 5.18 10.17
C ILE A 163 -13.60 4.38 11.38
N THR A 164 -13.29 4.89 12.57
CA THR A 164 -13.59 4.23 13.84
C THR A 164 -14.97 4.61 14.39
N ASN A 165 -15.55 3.72 15.20
CA ASN A 165 -16.78 4.04 15.93
C ASN A 165 -16.51 5.08 17.03
N LYS A 166 -17.32 6.15 17.08
CA LYS A 166 -17.25 7.19 18.12
C LYS A 166 -17.99 6.77 19.39
N PRO A 167 -17.58 7.23 20.60
CA PRO A 167 -18.33 7.01 21.84
C PRO A 167 -19.75 7.58 21.75
N ASP A 168 -20.74 6.79 22.20
CA ASP A 168 -22.16 7.17 22.22
C ASP A 168 -22.68 7.36 23.65
N PRO A 169 -23.10 8.55 24.04
CA PRO A 169 -23.68 8.80 25.37
C PRO A 169 -25.11 8.26 25.54
N ASN A 170 -25.78 7.80 24.46
CA ASN A 170 -27.15 7.35 24.51
C ASN A 170 -27.36 5.95 25.06
N GLY A 171 -26.35 5.10 25.07
CA GLY A 171 -26.50 3.71 25.51
C GLY A 171 -25.22 2.99 25.86
N PHE A 172 -25.33 2.01 26.74
CA PHE A 172 -24.30 1.02 26.99
C PHE A 172 -24.31 0.02 25.83
N ASP A 173 -23.12 -0.29 25.32
CA ASP A 173 -22.92 -1.30 24.30
C ASP A 173 -21.59 -2.02 24.58
N ALA A 174 -21.54 -3.33 24.45
CA ALA A 174 -20.32 -4.09 24.61
C ALA A 174 -20.37 -5.40 23.82
N ASN A 175 -19.21 -5.83 23.31
CA ASN A 175 -19.09 -7.17 22.74
C ASN A 175 -17.71 -7.76 23.00
N ILE A 176 -17.64 -9.07 22.92
CA ILE A 176 -16.40 -9.85 22.96
C ILE A 176 -16.44 -10.96 21.91
N GLY A 177 -15.38 -11.07 21.14
CA GLY A 177 -15.18 -12.10 20.13
C GLY A 177 -13.97 -12.97 20.43
N ALA A 178 -14.02 -14.22 19.99
CA ALA A 178 -12.88 -15.13 20.00
C ALA A 178 -12.97 -16.10 18.82
N GLY A 179 -11.82 -16.36 18.17
CA GLY A 179 -11.70 -17.26 17.04
C GLY A 179 -10.43 -18.09 17.07
N ILE A 180 -10.46 -19.17 16.35
CA ILE A 180 -9.31 -20.04 16.06
C ILE A 180 -9.26 -20.32 14.57
N SER A 181 -8.06 -20.44 14.03
CA SER A 181 -7.84 -20.81 12.63
C SER A 181 -6.78 -21.87 12.45
N SER A 182 -6.78 -22.51 11.31
CA SER A 182 -5.76 -23.49 10.91
C SER A 182 -5.47 -23.34 9.43
N THR A 183 -4.22 -23.06 9.11
CA THR A 183 -3.72 -22.96 7.74
C THR A 183 -3.29 -24.34 7.25
N LYS A 184 -3.66 -24.70 6.03
CA LYS A 184 -3.21 -25.94 5.41
C LYS A 184 -1.71 -25.87 5.17
N ASP A 185 -1.01 -26.95 5.46
CA ASP A 185 0.46 -27.04 5.38
C ASP A 185 1.15 -25.94 6.21
N GLY A 186 0.53 -25.55 7.35
CA GLY A 186 0.99 -24.49 8.26
C GLY A 186 0.41 -24.66 9.66
N GLY A 187 0.59 -23.67 10.50
CA GLY A 187 0.24 -23.68 11.92
C GLY A 187 -1.22 -23.38 12.23
N THR A 188 -1.46 -23.00 13.49
CA THR A 188 -2.76 -22.58 14.01
C THR A 188 -2.70 -21.14 14.50
N GLY A 189 -3.74 -20.37 14.15
CA GLY A 189 -3.93 -18.99 14.58
C GLY A 189 -5.05 -18.85 15.62
N TYR A 190 -5.14 -17.67 16.22
CA TYR A 190 -6.25 -17.28 17.08
C TYR A 190 -6.51 -15.77 16.97
N GLU A 191 -7.71 -15.37 17.32
CA GLU A 191 -8.11 -13.99 17.48
C GLU A 191 -8.96 -13.81 18.75
N VAL A 192 -8.76 -12.74 19.48
CA VAL A 192 -9.63 -12.28 20.58
C VAL A 192 -9.75 -10.78 20.47
N ASP A 193 -10.97 -10.30 20.43
CA ASP A 193 -11.25 -8.86 20.38
C ASP A 193 -12.45 -8.52 21.26
N GLY A 194 -12.60 -7.23 21.53
CA GLY A 194 -13.78 -6.76 22.24
C GLY A 194 -13.82 -5.25 22.32
N MET A 195 -15.02 -4.75 22.56
CA MET A 195 -15.25 -3.34 22.81
C MET A 195 -16.26 -3.12 23.92
N VAL A 196 -16.21 -1.95 24.55
CA VAL A 196 -17.22 -1.47 25.47
C VAL A 196 -17.45 0.05 25.30
N ASN A 197 -18.69 0.44 25.16
CA ASN A 197 -19.16 1.82 25.18
C ASN A 197 -19.87 2.09 26.52
N ILE A 198 -19.40 3.05 27.28
CA ILE A 198 -19.89 3.38 28.63
C ILE A 198 -20.39 4.83 28.64
N PRO A 199 -21.71 5.08 28.66
CA PRO A 199 -22.23 6.40 28.89
C PRO A 199 -22.01 6.80 30.37
N LEU A 200 -21.20 7.85 30.58
CA LEU A 200 -20.97 8.40 31.94
C LEU A 200 -22.06 9.39 32.35
N SER A 201 -22.68 10.04 31.39
CA SER A 201 -23.81 10.95 31.51
C SER A 201 -24.50 11.07 30.15
N ASP A 202 -25.61 11.79 30.08
CA ASP A 202 -26.32 12.08 28.83
C ASP A 202 -25.46 12.86 27.81
N THR A 203 -24.29 13.36 28.23
CA THR A 203 -23.39 14.17 27.36
C THR A 203 -21.97 13.64 27.27
N VAL A 204 -21.60 12.63 28.06
CA VAL A 204 -20.22 12.08 28.04
C VAL A 204 -20.26 10.57 27.94
N ALA A 205 -19.50 10.04 27.01
CA ALA A 205 -19.27 8.60 26.88
C ALA A 205 -17.78 8.29 26.73
N ILE A 206 -17.40 7.08 27.13
CA ILE A 206 -16.10 6.47 26.87
C ILE A 206 -16.33 5.22 26.03
N ARG A 207 -15.50 5.02 25.01
CA ARG A 207 -15.45 3.79 24.22
C ARG A 207 -14.04 3.22 24.29
N LEU A 208 -13.94 1.94 24.66
CA LEU A 208 -12.71 1.20 24.71
C LEU A 208 -12.82 0.01 23.76
N ALA A 209 -11.80 -0.24 22.97
CA ALA A 209 -11.69 -1.42 22.14
C ALA A 209 -10.27 -2.02 22.27
N GLY A 210 -10.14 -3.32 22.06
CA GLY A 210 -8.83 -3.96 22.08
C GLY A 210 -8.87 -5.33 21.42
N PHE A 211 -7.70 -5.80 20.99
CA PHE A 211 -7.56 -7.07 20.31
C PHE A 211 -6.20 -7.70 20.57
N ARG A 212 -6.14 -9.01 20.37
CA ARG A 212 -4.93 -9.79 20.22
C ARG A 212 -5.20 -10.90 19.21
N ALA A 213 -4.34 -11.01 18.21
CA ALA A 213 -4.45 -12.04 17.18
C ALA A 213 -3.08 -12.65 16.88
N ARG A 214 -3.11 -13.86 16.35
CA ARG A 214 -1.97 -14.58 15.82
C ARG A 214 -2.37 -15.20 14.50
N ASP A 215 -1.67 -14.83 13.46
CA ASP A 215 -1.73 -15.48 12.17
C ASP A 215 -0.69 -16.58 12.10
N ALA A 216 -1.12 -17.78 11.71
CA ALA A 216 -0.23 -18.93 11.60
C ALA A 216 0.78 -18.76 10.47
N GLY A 217 2.02 -19.13 10.70
CA GLY A 217 3.02 -19.32 9.66
C GLY A 217 2.70 -20.50 8.76
N PHE A 218 3.31 -20.53 7.57
CA PHE A 218 3.11 -21.58 6.56
C PHE A 218 4.30 -21.73 5.59
N ILE A 219 5.38 -21.01 5.82
CA ILE A 219 6.63 -21.13 5.05
C ILE A 219 7.65 -21.92 5.88
N ASP A 220 8.27 -22.92 5.27
CA ASP A 220 9.28 -23.75 5.93
C ASP A 220 10.69 -23.34 5.49
N ASN A 221 11.58 -23.05 6.45
CA ASN A 221 13.00 -22.89 6.18
C ASN A 221 13.67 -24.27 6.19
N VAL A 222 13.93 -24.79 5.00
CA VAL A 222 14.50 -26.15 4.84
C VAL A 222 16.02 -26.15 4.82
N LEU A 223 16.64 -27.31 5.06
CA LEU A 223 18.10 -27.43 5.01
C LEU A 223 18.63 -27.18 3.59
N GLY A 224 19.53 -26.23 3.48
CA GLY A 224 20.22 -25.89 2.24
C GLY A 224 21.64 -25.43 2.47
N THR A 225 22.28 -25.01 1.40
CA THR A 225 23.66 -24.48 1.39
C THR A 225 23.66 -23.11 0.71
N THR A 226 24.70 -22.32 0.97
CA THR A 226 25.04 -21.14 0.16
C THR A 226 25.18 -21.54 -1.31
N VAL A 227 25.08 -20.55 -2.20
CA VAL A 227 25.12 -20.81 -3.65
C VAL A 227 26.55 -20.99 -4.16
N ASP A 228 26.75 -21.79 -5.22
CA ASP A 228 28.01 -21.85 -5.95
C ASP A 228 28.17 -20.58 -6.80
N ALA A 229 29.27 -19.88 -6.62
CA ALA A 229 29.56 -18.64 -7.34
C ALA A 229 29.58 -18.80 -8.87
N GLY A 230 29.84 -20.02 -9.35
CA GLY A 230 29.80 -20.35 -10.75
C GLY A 230 28.44 -20.24 -11.43
N VAL A 231 27.36 -20.21 -10.68
CA VAL A 231 25.98 -19.95 -11.20
C VAL A 231 25.91 -18.53 -11.78
N GLY A 232 26.27 -17.52 -11.00
CA GLY A 232 26.29 -16.11 -11.44
C GLY A 232 27.54 -15.75 -12.25
N PHE A 233 28.69 -16.31 -11.86
CA PHE A 233 30.01 -16.04 -12.47
C PHE A 233 30.71 -17.33 -12.89
N PRO A 234 30.52 -17.84 -14.12
CA PRO A 234 31.00 -19.15 -14.53
C PRO A 234 32.53 -19.36 -14.35
N GLY A 235 33.30 -18.27 -14.27
CA GLY A 235 34.75 -18.32 -13.98
C GLY A 235 35.08 -18.65 -12.52
N LEU A 236 34.12 -18.63 -11.64
CA LEU A 236 34.25 -18.85 -10.17
C LEU A 236 33.60 -20.18 -9.72
N ALA A 237 33.31 -21.08 -10.64
CA ALA A 237 32.71 -22.37 -10.34
C ALA A 237 33.47 -23.13 -9.25
N GLY A 238 32.79 -23.66 -8.27
CA GLY A 238 33.33 -24.36 -7.11
C GLY A 238 33.77 -23.47 -5.94
N LEU A 239 33.53 -22.16 -6.03
CA LEU A 239 33.60 -21.27 -4.87
C LEU A 239 32.19 -21.10 -4.31
N GLY A 240 32.04 -21.10 -2.98
CA GLY A 240 30.75 -21.12 -2.32
C GLY A 240 30.12 -22.51 -2.19
N GLY A 241 28.88 -22.58 -1.72
CA GLY A 241 28.17 -23.84 -1.54
C GLY A 241 28.62 -24.63 -0.31
N GLY A 242 29.44 -24.05 0.56
CA GLY A 242 30.07 -24.72 1.72
C GLY A 242 29.35 -24.46 3.06
N ALA A 243 28.78 -23.29 3.26
CA ALA A 243 28.03 -22.99 4.47
C ALA A 243 26.62 -23.60 4.40
N THR A 244 26.08 -24.02 5.53
CA THR A 244 24.73 -24.59 5.64
C THR A 244 23.89 -23.79 6.63
N ASN A 245 22.59 -23.73 6.40
CA ASN A 245 21.64 -23.09 7.30
C ASN A 245 21.09 -24.02 8.41
N ALA A 246 21.82 -25.08 8.75
CA ALA A 246 21.33 -26.12 9.68
C ALA A 246 20.84 -25.59 11.04
N SER A 247 21.37 -24.43 11.51
CA SER A 247 20.94 -23.78 12.75
C SER A 247 19.66 -22.96 12.61
N ALA A 248 19.23 -22.63 11.39
CA ALA A 248 18.07 -21.81 11.08
C ALA A 248 16.90 -22.61 10.51
N VAL A 249 17.05 -23.93 10.33
CA VAL A 249 15.97 -24.81 9.85
C VAL A 249 14.81 -24.80 10.82
N ALA A 250 13.62 -24.46 10.36
CA ALA A 250 12.40 -24.42 11.16
C ALA A 250 11.16 -24.49 10.25
N ASP A 251 10.05 -24.99 10.81
CA ASP A 251 8.76 -25.00 10.14
C ASP A 251 8.00 -23.70 10.45
N ASP A 252 7.10 -23.28 9.55
CA ASP A 252 6.13 -22.19 9.74
C ASP A 252 6.77 -20.83 10.15
N ILE A 253 7.88 -20.41 9.51
CA ILE A 253 8.71 -19.29 9.95
C ILE A 253 8.11 -17.89 9.78
N ASN A 254 6.92 -17.76 9.16
CA ASN A 254 6.29 -16.46 8.85
C ASN A 254 5.03 -16.20 9.70
N GLU A 255 5.07 -16.57 10.97
CA GLU A 255 4.00 -16.26 11.94
C GLU A 255 3.92 -14.77 12.19
N THR A 256 2.69 -14.24 12.30
CA THR A 256 2.47 -12.81 12.64
C THR A 256 1.61 -12.69 13.89
N ASN A 257 2.08 -11.91 14.84
CA ASN A 257 1.39 -11.59 16.09
C ASN A 257 0.94 -10.12 16.06
N TRP A 258 -0.30 -9.88 16.50
CA TRP A 258 -0.91 -8.57 16.54
C TRP A 258 -1.48 -8.31 17.92
N MET A 259 -1.32 -7.09 18.40
CA MET A 259 -2.10 -6.59 19.53
C MET A 259 -2.36 -5.10 19.39
N GLY A 260 -3.44 -4.63 20.00
CA GLY A 260 -3.73 -3.21 20.01
C GLY A 260 -4.91 -2.86 20.89
N ALA A 261 -5.04 -1.56 21.13
CA ALA A 261 -6.10 -1.00 21.92
C ALA A 261 -6.45 0.43 21.46
N ARG A 262 -7.72 0.79 21.61
CA ARG A 262 -8.22 2.13 21.39
C ARG A 262 -8.98 2.60 22.64
N ALA A 263 -8.77 3.85 23.02
CA ALA A 263 -9.54 4.56 24.04
C ALA A 263 -10.01 5.90 23.50
N SER A 264 -11.31 6.12 23.54
CA SER A 264 -11.94 7.37 23.10
C SER A 264 -12.86 7.92 24.17
N VAL A 265 -12.88 9.24 24.30
CA VAL A 265 -13.82 9.99 25.16
C VAL A 265 -14.52 11.02 24.28
N ARG A 266 -15.83 11.03 24.28
CA ARG A 266 -16.63 12.05 23.61
C ARG A 266 -17.44 12.84 24.63
N TRP A 267 -17.40 14.16 24.50
CA TRP A 267 -18.15 15.09 25.30
C TRP A 267 -19.03 15.98 24.41
N LEU A 268 -20.33 15.85 24.52
CA LEU A 268 -21.30 16.77 23.96
C LEU A 268 -21.37 17.98 24.88
N VAL A 269 -20.59 19.02 24.57
CA VAL A 269 -20.48 20.25 25.39
C VAL A 269 -21.82 20.93 25.51
N ASN A 270 -22.59 20.94 24.42
CA ASN A 270 -23.98 21.35 24.30
C ASN A 270 -24.54 20.81 22.97
N ASP A 271 -25.75 21.21 22.59
CA ASP A 271 -26.42 20.73 21.36
C ASP A 271 -25.66 21.04 20.08
N ASN A 272 -24.76 22.03 20.11
CA ASN A 272 -24.01 22.50 18.92
C ASN A 272 -22.53 22.14 18.94
N TRP A 273 -21.99 21.67 20.06
CA TRP A 273 -20.54 21.43 20.17
C TRP A 273 -20.21 20.06 20.75
N SER A 274 -19.31 19.34 20.10
CA SER A 274 -18.74 18.13 20.64
C SER A 274 -17.21 18.16 20.62
N VAL A 275 -16.60 17.42 21.54
CA VAL A 275 -15.16 17.21 21.63
C VAL A 275 -14.92 15.71 21.76
N THR A 276 -14.09 15.16 20.88
CA THR A 276 -13.69 13.75 20.94
C THR A 276 -12.17 13.68 21.05
N ALA A 277 -11.68 13.00 22.07
CA ALA A 277 -10.26 12.68 22.22
C ALA A 277 -10.08 11.17 22.09
N THR A 278 -9.14 10.75 21.25
CA THR A 278 -8.86 9.34 20.96
C THR A 278 -7.37 9.05 21.08
N ALA A 279 -7.04 7.87 21.57
CA ALA A 279 -5.71 7.28 21.51
C ALA A 279 -5.83 5.86 20.96
N ASN A 280 -5.06 5.56 19.93
CA ASN A 280 -4.91 4.24 19.32
C ASN A 280 -3.48 3.76 19.54
N TYR A 281 -3.32 2.47 19.77
CA TYR A 281 -2.05 1.77 19.84
C TYR A 281 -2.15 0.45 19.11
N GLN A 282 -1.13 0.13 18.33
CA GLN A 282 -0.99 -1.19 17.70
C GLN A 282 0.48 -1.59 17.71
N ASP A 283 0.70 -2.89 17.91
CA ASP A 283 1.98 -3.57 17.83
C ASP A 283 1.82 -4.83 16.98
N LEU A 284 2.71 -4.99 16.02
CA LEU A 284 2.80 -6.11 15.11
C LEU A 284 4.23 -6.68 15.16
N GLU A 285 4.33 -8.01 15.32
CA GLU A 285 5.57 -8.75 15.17
C GLU A 285 5.37 -9.88 14.16
N SER A 286 6.18 -9.92 13.10
CA SER A 286 6.22 -11.00 12.10
C SER A 286 7.57 -11.70 12.16
N ASP A 287 7.57 -13.03 12.21
CA ASP A 287 8.77 -13.88 12.33
C ASP A 287 9.45 -14.17 10.98
N GLY A 288 8.98 -13.56 9.88
CA GLY A 288 9.51 -13.72 8.53
C GLY A 288 8.57 -13.13 7.50
N TYR A 289 8.84 -13.46 6.25
CA TYR A 289 8.09 -12.98 5.09
C TYR A 289 7.22 -14.10 4.52
N ASN A 290 6.22 -13.73 3.73
CA ASN A 290 5.38 -14.69 3.01
C ASN A 290 6.06 -15.16 1.71
N ASP A 291 7.39 -15.16 1.67
CA ASP A 291 8.19 -15.52 0.52
C ASP A 291 8.71 -16.96 0.58
N PHE A 292 8.69 -17.62 -0.54
CA PHE A 292 9.26 -18.95 -0.71
C PHE A 292 10.07 -19.02 -2.03
N ASP A 293 10.94 -20.03 -2.14
CA ASP A 293 11.70 -20.31 -3.36
C ASP A 293 11.06 -21.51 -4.09
N PRO A 294 10.34 -21.30 -5.20
CA PRO A 294 9.74 -22.41 -5.96
C PRO A 294 10.72 -23.50 -6.39
N SER A 295 12.03 -23.18 -6.47
CA SER A 295 13.06 -24.17 -6.81
C SER A 295 13.38 -25.12 -5.66
N MET A 296 13.07 -24.74 -4.41
CA MET A 296 13.26 -25.59 -3.21
C MET A 296 12.07 -26.48 -2.94
N GLY A 297 10.86 -26.05 -3.24
CA GLY A 297 9.63 -26.80 -3.04
C GLY A 297 8.42 -25.89 -2.78
N ASP A 298 7.23 -26.49 -2.63
CA ASP A 298 6.01 -25.75 -2.28
C ASP A 298 6.15 -25.16 -0.87
N LEU A 299 6.01 -23.85 -0.72
CA LEU A 299 6.10 -23.12 0.55
C LEU A 299 7.44 -23.32 1.29
N GLN A 300 8.54 -23.52 0.57
CA GLN A 300 9.86 -23.77 1.16
C GLN A 300 10.85 -22.67 0.75
N THR A 301 11.73 -22.31 1.68
CA THR A 301 12.83 -21.35 1.47
C THR A 301 14.13 -21.84 2.12
N VAL A 302 15.24 -21.18 1.81
CA VAL A 302 16.56 -21.42 2.43
C VAL A 302 17.10 -20.10 2.94
N LYS A 303 16.92 -19.83 4.22
CA LYS A 303 17.41 -18.66 4.94
C LYS A 303 18.49 -19.10 5.95
N PHE A 304 19.56 -18.33 6.06
CA PHE A 304 20.69 -18.57 6.97
C PHE A 304 20.51 -17.87 8.30
N ASN A 305 19.76 -16.76 8.29
CA ASN A 305 19.47 -15.93 9.44
C ASN A 305 17.96 -15.86 9.69
N ARG A 306 17.56 -15.70 10.94
CA ARG A 306 16.16 -15.46 11.27
C ARG A 306 15.75 -14.07 10.76
N GLU A 307 14.63 -14.03 10.06
CA GLU A 307 14.00 -12.79 9.68
C GLU A 307 12.98 -12.38 10.73
N VAL A 308 12.84 -11.09 10.95
CA VAL A 308 11.85 -10.52 11.87
C VAL A 308 11.47 -9.13 11.40
N ARG A 309 10.21 -8.76 11.61
CA ARG A 309 9.71 -7.40 11.47
C ARG A 309 8.87 -7.04 12.66
N THR A 310 9.09 -5.83 13.22
CA THR A 310 8.19 -5.21 14.19
C THR A 310 7.68 -3.88 13.63
N ASP A 311 6.45 -3.54 13.97
CA ASP A 311 5.78 -2.32 13.55
C ASP A 311 4.86 -1.87 14.69
N GLU A 312 5.36 -0.93 15.50
CA GLU A 312 4.65 -0.39 16.65
C GLU A 312 4.27 1.07 16.39
N TRP A 313 3.03 1.44 16.65
CA TRP A 313 2.62 2.81 16.50
C TRP A 313 1.59 3.26 17.53
N ILE A 314 1.63 4.53 17.82
CA ILE A 314 0.61 5.26 18.59
C ILE A 314 0.06 6.42 17.77
N GLN A 315 -1.25 6.58 17.79
CA GLN A 315 -1.92 7.74 17.21
C GLN A 315 -2.83 8.35 18.27
N THR A 316 -2.72 9.66 18.45
CA THR A 316 -3.63 10.40 19.33
C THR A 316 -4.30 11.54 18.56
N SER A 317 -5.56 11.82 18.86
CA SER A 317 -6.30 12.89 18.21
C SER A 317 -7.21 13.63 19.15
N LEU A 318 -7.43 14.91 18.84
CA LEU A 318 -8.42 15.77 19.46
C LEU A 318 -9.25 16.42 18.35
N ILE A 319 -10.51 16.02 18.26
CA ILE A 319 -11.45 16.51 17.26
C ILE A 319 -12.51 17.37 17.96
N ILE A 320 -12.68 18.61 17.51
CA ILE A 320 -13.70 19.54 17.96
C ILE A 320 -14.65 19.79 16.80
N GLU A 321 -15.91 19.42 16.97
CA GLU A 321 -16.97 19.66 16.00
C GLU A 321 -17.91 20.72 16.54
N GLY A 322 -18.30 21.70 15.70
CA GLY A 322 -19.16 22.82 16.14
C GLY A 322 -20.14 23.30 15.08
N ASP A 323 -21.39 23.47 15.44
CA ASP A 323 -22.37 24.10 14.58
C ASP A 323 -22.40 25.63 14.87
N LEU A 324 -22.00 26.42 13.88
CA LEU A 324 -21.96 27.87 13.92
C LEU A 324 -23.28 28.49 13.43
N GLY A 325 -24.26 27.69 13.04
CA GLY A 325 -25.56 28.08 12.49
C GLY A 325 -25.55 28.39 11.00
N PHE A 326 -24.40 28.78 10.42
CA PHE A 326 -24.22 29.00 9.00
C PHE A 326 -23.23 27.99 8.38
N ALA A 327 -22.49 27.28 9.22
CA ALA A 327 -21.50 26.26 8.82
C ALA A 327 -21.22 25.32 9.98
N GLN A 328 -20.80 24.11 9.66
CA GLN A 328 -20.18 23.16 10.59
C GLN A 328 -18.67 23.42 10.61
N LEU A 329 -18.09 23.53 11.80
CA LEU A 329 -16.64 23.62 12.00
C LEU A 329 -16.12 22.26 12.46
N VAL A 330 -15.03 21.83 11.88
CA VAL A 330 -14.18 20.74 12.38
C VAL A 330 -12.78 21.30 12.63
N SER A 331 -12.23 21.04 13.81
CA SER A 331 -10.83 21.25 14.14
C SER A 331 -10.26 19.89 14.56
N ALA A 332 -9.35 19.36 13.78
CA ALA A 332 -8.68 18.09 14.03
C ALA A 332 -7.19 18.34 14.29
N THR A 333 -6.74 17.97 15.47
CA THR A 333 -5.32 17.93 15.85
C THR A 333 -4.95 16.47 16.08
N SER A 334 -3.93 15.99 15.42
CA SER A 334 -3.50 14.59 15.56
C SER A 334 -1.99 14.48 15.64
N TYR A 335 -1.52 13.53 16.43
CA TYR A 335 -0.11 13.12 16.53
C TYR A 335 0.00 11.63 16.25
N TYR A 336 0.95 11.25 15.44
CA TYR A 336 1.27 9.88 15.06
C TYR A 336 2.75 9.65 15.21
N ASP A 337 3.12 8.53 15.82
CA ASP A 337 4.48 8.08 16.04
C ASP A 337 4.55 6.58 15.75
N ARG A 338 5.47 6.18 14.87
CA ARG A 338 5.61 4.81 14.39
C ARG A 338 7.07 4.38 14.38
N ASP A 339 7.35 3.31 15.10
CA ASP A 339 8.65 2.63 15.14
C ASP A 339 8.58 1.33 14.35
N MET A 340 9.48 1.16 13.41
CA MET A 340 9.64 -0.05 12.61
C MET A 340 11.05 -0.60 12.75
N PHE A 341 11.15 -1.91 12.89
CA PHE A 341 12.41 -2.63 12.79
C PHE A 341 12.24 -3.83 11.88
N TYR A 342 13.24 -4.13 11.07
CA TYR A 342 13.33 -5.42 10.41
C TYR A 342 14.76 -5.94 10.35
N ALA A 343 14.87 -7.27 10.35
CA ALA A 343 16.09 -8.00 10.07
C ALA A 343 15.79 -9.03 8.97
N ASN A 344 16.58 -8.98 7.89
CA ASN A 344 16.39 -9.84 6.72
C ASN A 344 17.64 -10.67 6.47
N ASP A 345 17.45 -11.91 6.06
CA ASP A 345 18.52 -12.71 5.45
C ASP A 345 18.93 -12.10 4.10
N THR A 346 20.19 -11.80 3.94
CA THR A 346 20.72 -11.18 2.73
C THR A 346 21.92 -11.93 2.17
N GLN A 347 21.88 -13.26 2.26
CA GLN A 347 22.94 -14.13 1.75
C GLN A 347 23.29 -13.83 0.28
N SER A 348 22.29 -13.66 -0.57
CA SER A 348 22.46 -13.37 -2.00
C SER A 348 23.14 -12.04 -2.24
N TYR A 349 22.77 -11.03 -1.48
CA TYR A 349 23.36 -9.68 -1.54
C TYR A 349 24.82 -9.69 -1.10
N ALA A 350 25.14 -10.30 0.02
CA ALA A 350 26.51 -10.46 0.52
C ALA A 350 27.38 -11.28 -0.44
N ALA A 351 26.84 -12.37 -0.96
CA ALA A 351 27.49 -13.22 -1.96
C ALA A 351 27.79 -12.45 -3.26
N TYR A 352 26.85 -11.63 -3.72
CA TYR A 352 27.07 -10.82 -4.91
C TYR A 352 28.23 -9.84 -4.73
N PHE A 353 28.30 -9.11 -3.63
CA PHE A 353 29.44 -8.22 -3.36
C PHE A 353 30.74 -8.97 -3.24
N HIS A 354 30.76 -10.08 -2.50
CA HIS A 354 31.96 -10.87 -2.32
C HIS A 354 32.47 -11.47 -3.64
N TYR A 355 31.61 -12.17 -4.37
CA TYR A 355 32.05 -12.89 -5.59
C TYR A 355 32.24 -11.97 -6.79
N SER A 356 31.38 -10.98 -6.97
CA SER A 356 31.49 -10.01 -8.05
C SER A 356 32.64 -9.04 -7.80
N PHE A 357 32.51 -8.22 -6.78
CA PHE A 357 33.48 -7.15 -6.53
C PHE A 357 34.76 -7.66 -5.88
N GLY A 358 34.65 -8.47 -4.83
CA GLY A 358 35.83 -8.99 -4.11
C GLY A 358 36.67 -9.88 -4.96
N ILE A 359 36.10 -10.93 -5.55
CA ILE A 359 36.87 -12.00 -6.20
C ILE A 359 36.99 -11.75 -7.71
N TYR A 360 35.88 -11.58 -8.45
CA TYR A 360 35.92 -11.47 -9.91
C TYR A 360 36.59 -10.20 -10.39
N TYR A 361 36.28 -9.05 -9.83
CA TYR A 361 36.90 -7.77 -10.15
C TYR A 361 38.16 -7.46 -9.32
N GLY A 362 38.46 -8.23 -8.25
CA GLY A 362 39.65 -8.10 -7.43
C GLY A 362 39.68 -6.90 -6.51
N TYR A 363 38.52 -6.39 -6.08
CA TYR A 363 38.44 -5.31 -5.08
C TYR A 363 38.62 -5.87 -3.68
N ALA A 364 39.84 -5.77 -3.12
CA ALA A 364 40.16 -6.34 -1.80
C ALA A 364 39.24 -5.81 -0.68
N THR A 365 38.57 -4.67 -0.86
CA THR A 365 37.60 -4.10 0.11
C THR A 365 36.28 -4.86 0.21
N TYR A 366 36.02 -5.80 -0.70
CA TYR A 366 34.84 -6.68 -0.70
C TYR A 366 35.22 -8.18 -0.65
N ASP A 367 36.50 -8.51 -0.46
CA ASP A 367 36.93 -9.89 -0.25
C ASP A 367 36.68 -10.28 1.22
N PHE A 368 35.51 -10.86 1.49
CA PHE A 368 35.14 -11.30 2.84
C PHE A 368 35.92 -12.53 3.31
N GLY A 369 36.58 -13.24 2.40
CA GLY A 369 37.44 -14.36 2.72
C GLY A 369 36.73 -15.61 3.26
N LEU A 370 35.40 -15.67 3.15
CA LEU A 370 34.53 -16.74 3.64
C LEU A 370 33.34 -16.90 2.68
N ASP A 371 32.53 -17.92 2.93
CA ASP A 371 31.31 -18.18 2.17
C ASP A 371 30.14 -17.36 2.77
N PRO A 372 29.68 -16.30 2.10
CA PRO A 372 28.82 -15.30 2.77
C PRO A 372 27.47 -15.83 3.19
N THR A 373 27.07 -15.46 4.42
CA THR A 373 25.76 -15.75 5.02
C THR A 373 25.13 -14.48 5.63
N GLY A 374 25.36 -13.34 5.00
CA GLY A 374 25.01 -12.01 5.52
C GLY A 374 23.55 -11.80 5.82
N TYR A 375 23.32 -10.84 6.73
CA TYR A 375 21.99 -10.32 7.03
C TYR A 375 22.03 -8.80 7.13
N LEU A 376 20.88 -8.17 7.08
CA LEU A 376 20.73 -6.74 7.31
C LEU A 376 19.76 -6.43 8.45
N THR A 377 19.89 -5.25 9.02
CA THR A 377 18.89 -4.65 9.90
C THR A 377 18.57 -3.23 9.46
N ASN A 378 17.34 -2.83 9.72
CA ASN A 378 16.87 -1.46 9.55
C ASN A 378 16.03 -1.06 10.75
N GLU A 379 16.24 0.15 11.25
CA GLU A 379 15.35 0.84 12.17
C GLU A 379 14.79 2.07 11.46
N SER A 380 13.50 2.29 11.55
CA SER A 380 12.83 3.48 11.01
C SER A 380 11.87 4.03 12.05
N ASN A 381 11.91 5.34 12.24
CA ASN A 381 10.96 6.07 13.08
C ASN A 381 10.29 7.17 12.26
N ASN A 382 8.99 7.37 12.46
CA ASN A 382 8.21 8.39 11.79
C ASN A 382 7.31 9.10 12.79
N GLU A 383 7.57 10.39 13.03
CA GLU A 383 6.73 11.26 13.84
C GLU A 383 5.97 12.24 12.95
N ASN A 384 4.68 12.46 13.25
CA ASN A 384 3.84 13.33 12.43
C ASN A 384 2.81 14.06 13.30
N LEU A 385 2.85 15.40 13.28
CA LEU A 385 1.88 16.26 13.94
C LEU A 385 1.06 17.01 12.88
N THR A 386 -0.27 16.87 12.92
CA THR A 386 -1.17 17.52 11.98
C THR A 386 -2.18 18.41 12.67
N GLN A 387 -2.54 19.49 11.98
CA GLN A 387 -3.67 20.35 12.35
C GLN A 387 -4.50 20.69 11.12
N GLU A 388 -5.75 20.34 11.15
CA GLU A 388 -6.71 20.76 10.13
C GLU A 388 -7.83 21.60 10.75
N PHE A 389 -8.22 22.66 10.05
CA PHE A 389 -9.44 23.41 10.29
C PHE A 389 -10.32 23.34 9.05
N ARG A 390 -11.57 22.97 9.22
CA ARG A 390 -12.50 22.82 8.11
C ARG A 390 -13.85 23.41 8.45
N LEU A 391 -14.41 24.16 7.51
CA LEU A 391 -15.75 24.72 7.53
C LEU A 391 -16.54 24.09 6.38
N THR A 392 -17.70 23.55 6.69
CA THR A 392 -18.62 23.00 5.70
C THR A 392 -19.99 23.65 5.88
N GLY A 393 -20.55 24.16 4.80
CA GLY A 393 -21.83 24.85 4.85
C GLY A 393 -22.67 24.56 3.63
N ASN A 394 -23.96 24.78 3.77
CA ASN A 394 -24.93 24.65 2.70
C ASN A 394 -25.91 25.79 2.65
N THR A 395 -26.43 26.05 1.49
CA THR A 395 -27.57 26.94 1.21
C THR A 395 -28.52 26.20 0.28
N ASP A 396 -29.61 26.85 -0.13
CA ASP A 396 -30.58 26.23 -1.04
C ASP A 396 -29.98 25.76 -2.37
N ARG A 397 -28.79 26.27 -2.77
CA ARG A 397 -28.17 26.00 -4.09
C ARG A 397 -26.66 25.84 -4.06
N ILE A 398 -26.05 25.95 -2.90
CA ILE A 398 -24.58 25.92 -2.81
C ILE A 398 -24.21 25.09 -1.60
N ASP A 399 -23.47 24.01 -1.84
CA ASP A 399 -22.75 23.26 -0.82
C ASP A 399 -21.27 23.61 -0.93
N TRP A 400 -20.61 23.83 0.19
CA TRP A 400 -19.22 24.23 0.17
C TRP A 400 -18.44 23.67 1.36
N THR A 401 -17.17 23.41 1.10
CA THR A 401 -16.14 23.07 2.10
C THR A 401 -14.95 24.00 1.91
N LEU A 402 -14.41 24.54 3.00
CA LEU A 402 -13.17 25.33 3.02
C LEU A 402 -12.30 24.85 4.15
N GLY A 403 -11.03 24.62 3.92
CA GLY A 403 -10.10 24.12 4.91
C GLY A 403 -8.71 24.74 4.86
N ALA A 404 -8.01 24.62 5.98
CA ALA A 404 -6.60 24.94 6.12
C ALA A 404 -5.92 23.78 6.84
N PHE A 405 -4.78 23.36 6.32
CA PHE A 405 -4.01 22.22 6.80
C PHE A 405 -2.57 22.61 7.09
N TRP A 406 -2.02 22.06 8.14
CA TRP A 406 -0.63 22.13 8.49
C TRP A 406 -0.16 20.77 9.03
N GLN A 407 1.04 20.39 8.64
CA GLN A 407 1.69 19.16 9.08
C GLN A 407 3.18 19.43 9.27
N GLU A 408 3.75 18.82 10.29
CA GLU A 408 5.18 18.68 10.53
C GLU A 408 5.49 17.21 10.73
N SER A 409 6.43 16.69 9.97
CA SER A 409 6.85 15.28 10.08
C SER A 409 8.36 15.17 10.12
N GLU A 410 8.83 14.24 10.95
CA GLU A 410 10.21 13.84 11.06
C GLU A 410 10.29 12.34 10.75
N GLU A 411 11.15 11.97 9.80
CA GLU A 411 11.41 10.59 9.44
C GLU A 411 12.87 10.28 9.64
N PHE A 412 13.15 9.16 10.30
CA PHE A 412 14.49 8.60 10.45
C PHE A 412 14.53 7.19 9.87
N TRP A 413 15.63 6.84 9.22
CA TRP A 413 15.85 5.52 8.66
C TRP A 413 17.33 5.19 8.76
N ASP A 414 17.66 3.97 9.21
CA ASP A 414 19.00 3.42 9.14
C ASP A 414 19.06 2.10 8.38
N PHE A 415 20.26 1.65 8.06
CA PHE A 415 20.48 0.42 7.31
C PHE A 415 21.88 -0.12 7.66
N TYR A 416 21.93 -1.30 8.25
CA TYR A 416 23.17 -1.97 8.60
C TYR A 416 23.24 -3.34 7.93
N THR A 417 24.35 -3.64 7.24
CA THR A 417 24.61 -4.96 6.69
C THR A 417 25.75 -5.65 7.43
N TYR A 418 25.51 -6.91 7.75
CA TYR A 418 26.38 -7.73 8.57
C TYR A 418 26.86 -8.96 7.80
N GLU A 419 28.09 -9.39 8.13
CA GLU A 419 28.62 -10.68 7.72
C GLU A 419 29.43 -11.27 8.88
N ASP A 420 29.02 -12.42 9.39
CA ASP A 420 29.67 -13.06 10.53
C ASP A 420 31.13 -13.41 10.19
N GLY A 421 32.05 -12.88 10.99
CA GLY A 421 33.48 -13.05 10.77
C GLY A 421 34.13 -12.03 9.84
N TYR A 422 33.39 -11.06 9.30
CA TYR A 422 33.92 -9.98 8.45
C TYR A 422 35.11 -9.26 9.09
N ARG A 423 35.09 -9.05 10.44
CA ARG A 423 36.20 -8.45 11.21
C ARG A 423 37.55 -9.11 11.05
N ASN A 424 37.62 -10.35 10.55
CA ASN A 424 38.82 -11.12 10.31
C ASN A 424 39.09 -11.34 8.83
N SER A 425 38.35 -10.70 7.94
CA SER A 425 38.39 -10.87 6.49
C SER A 425 39.51 -10.06 5.85
N PRO A 426 39.98 -10.43 4.64
CA PRO A 426 40.86 -9.59 3.83
C PRO A 426 40.28 -8.21 3.54
N ALA A 427 38.96 -8.10 3.40
CA ALA A 427 38.26 -6.83 3.22
C ALA A 427 38.46 -5.91 4.43
N PHE A 428 38.26 -6.42 5.65
CA PHE A 428 38.46 -5.64 6.86
C PHE A 428 39.94 -5.26 7.07
N GLU A 429 40.88 -6.19 6.77
CA GLU A 429 42.31 -5.90 6.80
C GLU A 429 42.66 -4.74 5.85
N THR A 430 42.12 -4.76 4.64
CA THR A 430 42.28 -3.71 3.63
C THR A 430 41.72 -2.36 4.12
N TRP A 431 40.53 -2.33 4.69
CA TRP A 431 39.95 -1.11 5.26
C TRP A 431 40.79 -0.59 6.44
N SER A 432 41.24 -1.48 7.34
CA SER A 432 42.09 -1.11 8.48
C SER A 432 43.45 -0.53 8.06
N TYR A 433 43.95 -0.94 6.88
CA TYR A 433 45.14 -0.35 6.30
C TYR A 433 44.91 1.08 5.81
N TYR A 434 43.82 1.34 5.11
CA TYR A 434 43.48 2.69 4.62
C TYR A 434 43.01 3.63 5.75
N TYR A 435 42.38 3.10 6.78
CA TYR A 435 41.81 3.83 7.90
C TYR A 435 42.32 3.27 9.24
N PRO A 436 43.57 3.56 9.64
CA PRO A 436 44.17 3.01 10.86
C PRO A 436 43.38 3.37 12.11
N GLY A 437 43.05 2.35 12.90
CA GLY A 437 42.34 2.51 14.17
C GLY A 437 40.85 2.20 14.11
N ILE A 438 40.35 1.66 13.01
CA ILE A 438 39.01 1.06 12.89
C ILE A 438 38.84 -0.05 13.94
N ALA A 439 37.73 0.00 14.70
CA ALA A 439 37.40 -1.08 15.64
C ALA A 439 36.93 -2.30 14.85
N PRO A 440 37.31 -3.54 15.23
CA PRO A 440 36.80 -4.74 14.59
C PRO A 440 35.28 -4.82 14.68
N THR A 441 34.61 -4.96 13.52
CA THR A 441 33.15 -5.06 13.40
C THR A 441 32.78 -6.08 12.33
N ASP A 442 31.61 -6.68 12.45
CA ASP A 442 31.00 -7.53 11.42
C ASP A 442 30.06 -6.74 10.51
N VAL A 443 29.91 -5.44 10.75
CA VAL A 443 29.24 -4.50 9.84
C VAL A 443 30.18 -4.16 8.69
N TRP A 444 29.76 -4.48 7.45
CA TRP A 444 30.55 -4.16 6.27
C TRP A 444 30.01 -2.96 5.48
N TRP A 445 28.77 -2.53 5.79
CA TRP A 445 28.16 -1.33 5.25
C TRP A 445 27.06 -0.84 6.18
N ASN A 446 26.92 0.49 6.29
CA ASN A 446 25.77 1.12 6.92
C ASN A 446 25.49 2.50 6.33
N SER A 447 24.24 2.91 6.42
CA SER A 447 23.79 4.25 6.08
C SER A 447 22.60 4.64 6.94
N TYR A 448 22.43 5.96 7.12
CA TYR A 448 21.23 6.49 7.76
C TYR A 448 20.82 7.80 7.13
N GLN A 449 19.55 8.10 7.21
CA GLN A 449 18.88 9.24 6.63
C GLN A 449 17.88 9.82 7.63
N GLY A 450 17.82 11.14 7.71
CA GLY A 450 16.75 11.88 8.35
C GLY A 450 16.06 12.75 7.32
N THR A 451 14.76 12.90 7.43
CA THR A 451 13.96 13.79 6.59
C THR A 451 13.01 14.59 7.48
N ASP A 452 13.13 15.91 7.44
CA ASP A 452 12.20 16.83 8.07
C ASP A 452 11.31 17.43 6.99
N ARG A 453 10.00 17.50 7.22
CA ARG A 453 9.04 18.01 6.26
C ARG A 453 7.98 18.87 6.94
N THR A 454 7.67 20.02 6.32
CA THR A 454 6.57 20.90 6.72
C THR A 454 5.64 21.13 5.54
N ASP A 455 4.35 20.80 5.71
CA ASP A 455 3.30 21.00 4.71
C ASP A 455 2.32 22.07 5.19
N LYS A 456 1.96 22.99 4.32
CA LYS A 456 0.93 24.02 4.55
C LYS A 456 0.00 24.03 3.34
N ALA A 457 -1.31 24.08 3.60
CA ALA A 457 -2.26 24.18 2.51
C ALA A 457 -3.52 24.94 2.89
N VAL A 458 -4.16 25.51 1.88
CA VAL A 458 -5.53 26.00 1.93
C VAL A 458 -6.28 25.35 0.78
N PHE A 459 -7.44 24.78 1.09
CA PHE A 459 -8.23 24.02 0.12
C PHE A 459 -9.72 24.32 0.25
N GLY A 460 -10.45 24.00 -0.79
CA GLY A 460 -11.89 24.09 -0.75
C GLY A 460 -12.54 23.49 -1.97
N GLU A 461 -13.83 23.19 -1.83
CA GLU A 461 -14.70 22.68 -2.86
C GLU A 461 -16.08 23.33 -2.73
N VAL A 462 -16.70 23.65 -3.85
CA VAL A 462 -18.03 24.22 -3.90
C VAL A 462 -18.85 23.54 -4.99
N ASP A 463 -20.04 23.09 -4.63
CA ASP A 463 -21.06 22.62 -5.55
C ASP A 463 -22.09 23.70 -5.74
N VAL A 464 -22.38 24.03 -6.97
CA VAL A 464 -23.36 25.05 -7.34
C VAL A 464 -24.45 24.42 -8.17
N GLU A 465 -25.65 24.37 -7.64
CA GLU A 465 -26.81 23.91 -8.35
C GLU A 465 -27.26 24.94 -9.40
N ILE A 466 -26.91 24.69 -10.66
CA ILE A 466 -27.21 25.54 -11.80
C ILE A 466 -28.69 25.41 -12.21
N ILE A 467 -29.20 24.18 -12.23
CA ILE A 467 -30.59 23.84 -12.49
C ILE A 467 -31.07 22.99 -11.33
N GLU A 468 -32.09 23.48 -10.61
CA GLU A 468 -32.65 22.88 -9.41
C GLU A 468 -32.97 21.37 -9.64
N ASP A 469 -32.47 20.52 -8.76
CA ASP A 469 -32.56 19.05 -8.77
C ASP A 469 -32.07 18.40 -10.07
N ARG A 470 -31.23 19.09 -10.88
CA ARG A 470 -30.86 18.57 -12.21
C ARG A 470 -29.39 18.72 -12.59
N LEU A 471 -28.83 19.89 -12.42
CA LEU A 471 -27.49 20.18 -12.91
C LEU A 471 -26.68 20.91 -11.84
N THR A 472 -25.65 20.25 -11.36
CA THR A 472 -24.70 20.80 -10.39
C THR A 472 -23.33 20.95 -11.01
N ALA A 473 -22.68 22.08 -10.76
CA ALA A 473 -21.29 22.32 -11.12
C ALA A 473 -20.41 22.21 -9.87
N LEU A 474 -19.40 21.37 -9.94
CA LEU A 474 -18.36 21.19 -8.94
C LEU A 474 -17.13 22.05 -9.28
N LEU A 475 -16.63 22.82 -8.32
CA LEU A 475 -15.36 23.57 -8.43
C LEU A 475 -14.58 23.38 -7.14
N GLY A 476 -13.34 22.96 -7.25
CA GLY A 476 -12.45 22.76 -6.11
C GLY A 476 -11.01 23.13 -6.43
N GLY A 477 -10.22 23.26 -5.38
CA GLY A 477 -8.79 23.48 -5.52
C GLY A 477 -8.06 23.49 -4.19
N ARG A 478 -6.77 23.20 -4.26
CA ARG A 478 -5.82 23.26 -3.15
C ARG A 478 -4.59 24.06 -3.56
N TRP A 479 -4.27 25.08 -2.81
CA TRP A 479 -2.95 25.66 -2.81
C TRP A 479 -2.11 25.03 -1.71
N TYR A 480 -0.87 24.66 -2.02
CA TYR A 480 0.06 24.04 -1.08
C TYR A 480 1.43 24.69 -1.14
N ASP A 481 2.17 24.55 -0.05
CA ASP A 481 3.55 24.94 0.14
C ASP A 481 4.22 23.89 1.02
N VAL A 482 5.28 23.26 0.54
CA VAL A 482 5.98 22.16 1.19
C VAL A 482 7.46 22.46 1.23
N GLU A 483 8.04 22.32 2.42
CA GLU A 483 9.48 22.40 2.67
C GLU A 483 9.97 21.02 3.13
N ARG A 484 11.04 20.50 2.53
CA ARG A 484 11.66 19.22 2.88
C ARG A 484 13.16 19.40 3.06
N GLU A 485 13.73 18.92 4.18
CA GLU A 485 15.17 18.86 4.43
C GLU A 485 15.60 17.39 4.57
N LEU A 486 16.67 17.03 3.84
CA LEU A 486 17.25 15.69 3.86
C LEU A 486 18.64 15.74 4.47
N SER A 487 18.89 14.98 5.51
CA SER A 487 20.22 14.62 6.04
C SER A 487 20.56 13.19 5.68
N TYR A 488 21.78 12.92 5.25
CA TYR A 488 22.21 11.58 4.85
C TYR A 488 23.67 11.30 5.16
N THR A 489 23.93 10.16 5.77
CA THR A 489 25.28 9.69 6.06
C THR A 489 25.48 8.26 5.58
N VAL A 490 26.65 7.99 4.99
CA VAL A 490 27.12 6.64 4.64
C VAL A 490 28.41 6.38 5.39
N GLU A 491 28.46 5.28 6.09
CA GLU A 491 29.62 4.81 6.84
C GLU A 491 30.05 3.44 6.30
N ARG A 492 31.37 3.19 6.27
CA ARG A 492 31.97 1.95 5.79
C ARG A 492 33.20 1.63 6.61
N PRO A 493 33.37 0.42 6.87
CA PRO A 493 32.75 -0.64 7.66
C PRO A 493 32.80 -0.35 9.15
N ASP A 494 33.10 0.84 9.54
CA ASP A 494 32.88 1.37 10.88
C ASP A 494 32.53 2.86 10.81
N SER A 495 31.83 3.32 11.79
CA SER A 495 31.30 4.67 11.97
C SER A 495 32.32 5.83 11.87
N ARG A 496 33.55 5.58 11.46
CA ARG A 496 34.61 6.60 11.41
C ARG A 496 34.88 7.18 10.03
N VAL A 497 34.31 6.57 9.00
CA VAL A 497 34.36 7.14 7.65
C VAL A 497 33.08 7.95 7.47
N ASP A 498 32.91 8.97 8.32
CA ASP A 498 31.83 9.91 8.20
C ASP A 498 31.88 10.60 6.83
N ARG A 499 30.92 10.22 5.99
CA ARG A 499 30.66 10.84 4.70
C ARG A 499 29.30 11.53 4.75
N ALA A 500 29.05 12.24 5.85
CA ALA A 500 27.90 13.09 5.94
C ALA A 500 27.83 13.97 4.69
N LEU A 501 26.73 13.90 3.97
CA LEU A 501 26.44 14.84 2.92
C LEU A 501 25.92 16.12 3.56
N PRO A 502 26.16 17.29 2.94
CA PRO A 502 25.50 18.51 3.39
C PRO A 502 23.99 18.29 3.33
N ASN A 503 23.26 18.80 4.32
CA ASN A 503 21.81 18.82 4.31
C ASN A 503 21.34 19.43 3.00
N ARG A 504 20.27 18.87 2.46
CA ARG A 504 19.69 19.28 1.18
C ARG A 504 18.25 19.69 1.41
N GLU A 505 17.91 20.82 0.90
CA GLU A 505 16.57 21.40 0.97
C GLU A 505 15.89 21.30 -0.39
N ALA A 506 14.62 20.97 -0.39
CA ALA A 506 13.71 21.09 -1.51
C ALA A 506 12.46 21.85 -1.04
N THR A 507 11.99 22.75 -1.86
CA THR A 507 10.73 23.47 -1.65
C THR A 507 9.85 23.28 -2.86
N ASP A 508 8.56 23.11 -2.62
CA ASP A 508 7.59 22.89 -3.66
C ASP A 508 6.28 23.61 -3.32
N ASP A 509 5.75 24.41 -4.25
CA ASP A 509 4.48 25.08 -4.09
C ASP A 509 3.65 25.02 -5.36
N GLY A 510 2.35 24.96 -5.21
CA GLY A 510 1.49 24.84 -6.38
C GLY A 510 0.00 24.93 -6.09
N PHE A 511 -0.77 24.73 -7.15
CA PHE A 511 -2.23 24.73 -7.10
C PHE A 511 -2.79 23.52 -7.83
N ILE A 512 -3.61 22.73 -7.14
CA ILE A 512 -4.27 21.52 -7.64
C ILE A 512 -5.75 21.81 -7.87
N PRO A 513 -6.23 21.86 -9.12
CA PRO A 513 -7.63 22.10 -9.44
C PRO A 513 -8.48 20.82 -9.45
N LYS A 514 -9.79 20.99 -9.22
CA LYS A 514 -10.83 20.00 -9.46
C LYS A 514 -12.06 20.71 -9.99
N TYR A 515 -12.68 20.16 -11.05
CA TYR A 515 -13.94 20.71 -11.56
C TYR A 515 -14.74 19.61 -12.26
N GLY A 516 -16.06 19.77 -12.24
CA GLY A 516 -16.96 18.79 -12.82
C GLY A 516 -18.37 19.28 -13.01
N LEU A 517 -19.15 18.43 -13.63
CA LEU A 517 -20.60 18.58 -13.80
C LEU A 517 -21.29 17.26 -13.46
N GLU A 518 -22.37 17.39 -12.73
CA GLU A 518 -23.30 16.30 -12.41
C GLU A 518 -24.63 16.59 -13.06
N PHE A 519 -25.24 15.59 -13.65
CA PHE A 519 -26.57 15.73 -14.24
C PHE A 519 -27.48 14.58 -13.79
N GLN A 520 -28.50 14.95 -13.02
CA GLN A 520 -29.55 14.05 -12.54
C GLN A 520 -30.55 13.82 -13.66
N ILE A 521 -30.51 12.64 -14.29
CA ILE A 521 -31.44 12.25 -15.36
C ILE A 521 -32.81 11.96 -14.78
N THR A 522 -32.85 11.20 -13.69
CA THR A 522 -34.02 10.94 -12.82
C THR A 522 -33.54 10.96 -11.38
N ASP A 523 -34.42 10.86 -10.39
CA ASP A 523 -34.06 10.79 -8.98
C ASP A 523 -33.14 9.58 -8.66
N ASP A 524 -33.17 8.55 -9.50
CA ASP A 524 -32.41 7.30 -9.34
C ASP A 524 -31.22 7.16 -10.30
N VAL A 525 -30.98 8.11 -11.21
CA VAL A 525 -29.95 8.00 -12.24
C VAL A 525 -29.20 9.31 -12.41
N MET A 526 -27.91 9.29 -12.09
CA MET A 526 -26.98 10.39 -12.26
C MET A 526 -25.88 10.04 -13.28
N VAL A 527 -25.51 11.01 -14.10
CA VAL A 527 -24.29 10.96 -14.90
C VAL A 527 -23.42 12.15 -14.54
N TYR A 528 -22.10 11.94 -14.55
CA TYR A 528 -21.15 13.00 -14.22
C TYR A 528 -19.91 12.97 -15.12
N GLY A 529 -19.22 14.12 -15.17
CA GLY A 529 -17.90 14.22 -15.72
C GLY A 529 -17.05 15.11 -14.82
N VAL A 530 -15.89 14.61 -14.39
CA VAL A 530 -14.96 15.31 -13.46
C VAL A 530 -13.55 15.30 -14.03
N TYR A 531 -12.88 16.45 -13.90
CA TYR A 531 -11.44 16.59 -14.01
C TYR A 531 -10.87 16.85 -12.63
N SER A 532 -9.83 16.12 -12.27
CA SER A 532 -9.11 16.28 -11.00
C SER A 532 -7.62 16.05 -11.20
N GLU A 533 -6.83 16.73 -10.39
CA GLU A 533 -5.39 16.51 -10.33
C GLU A 533 -4.98 15.94 -8.97
N GLY A 534 -3.94 15.10 -9.00
CA GLY A 534 -3.24 14.60 -7.84
C GLY A 534 -1.75 14.85 -7.97
N PHE A 535 -1.04 14.92 -6.84
CA PHE A 535 0.40 15.19 -6.87
C PHE A 535 1.14 14.46 -5.76
N ARG A 536 2.43 14.23 -6.00
CA ARG A 536 3.43 13.94 -4.97
C ARG A 536 4.44 15.09 -4.98
N VAL A 537 4.94 15.42 -3.81
CA VAL A 537 5.93 16.49 -3.67
C VAL A 537 7.29 16.05 -4.20
N GLY A 538 8.05 17.00 -4.69
CA GLY A 538 9.44 16.83 -5.05
C GLY A 538 10.32 16.58 -3.81
N GLY A 539 11.58 16.22 -4.05
CA GLY A 539 12.51 15.92 -2.98
C GLY A 539 13.97 16.00 -3.42
N THR A 540 14.84 15.47 -2.60
CA THR A 540 16.27 15.47 -2.87
C THR A 540 16.86 14.07 -2.85
N ASN A 541 17.76 13.80 -3.80
CA ASN A 541 18.50 12.55 -3.87
C ASN A 541 19.61 12.50 -2.83
N ARG A 542 19.78 11.33 -2.19
CA ARG A 542 20.87 11.04 -1.26
C ARG A 542 22.22 10.79 -1.95
N GLY A 543 22.27 10.68 -3.26
CA GLY A 543 23.48 10.40 -4.02
C GLY A 543 24.49 11.54 -3.97
N ARG A 544 25.76 11.20 -3.84
CA ARG A 544 26.87 12.17 -3.80
C ARG A 544 27.26 12.71 -5.17
N GLY A 545 26.91 11.98 -6.23
CA GLY A 545 27.45 12.22 -7.56
C GLY A 545 28.92 11.82 -7.70
N LEU A 546 29.48 12.05 -8.88
CA LEU A 546 30.87 11.72 -9.21
C LEU A 546 31.75 12.95 -9.22
N ASP A 547 33.03 12.77 -8.85
CA ASP A 547 34.08 13.71 -9.15
C ASP A 547 34.59 13.49 -10.60
N ILE A 548 33.91 14.10 -11.56
CA ILE A 548 34.17 13.94 -12.97
C ILE A 548 35.51 14.58 -13.40
N GLY A 549 35.89 15.65 -12.70
CA GLY A 549 37.10 16.42 -13.00
C GLY A 549 38.34 16.00 -12.22
N GLY A 550 38.21 15.16 -11.20
CA GLY A 550 39.28 14.87 -10.26
C GLY A 550 39.71 16.10 -9.44
N ASP A 551 38.85 17.10 -9.35
CA ASP A 551 39.09 18.36 -8.64
C ASP A 551 38.48 18.37 -7.21
N GLY A 552 37.98 17.24 -6.75
CA GLY A 552 37.33 17.07 -5.47
C GLY A 552 35.87 17.57 -5.43
N LYS A 553 35.30 17.98 -6.57
CA LYS A 553 33.89 18.37 -6.67
C LYS A 553 33.09 17.24 -7.25
N PHE A 554 32.14 16.78 -6.46
CA PHE A 554 31.23 15.71 -6.83
C PHE A 554 29.97 16.32 -7.45
N GLY A 555 29.58 15.86 -8.64
CA GLY A 555 28.36 16.26 -9.33
C GLY A 555 27.46 15.06 -9.56
N PRO A 556 26.14 15.16 -9.36
CA PRO A 556 25.20 14.09 -9.63
C PRO A 556 25.09 13.82 -11.14
N THR A 557 24.81 12.59 -11.49
CA THR A 557 24.42 12.22 -12.86
C THR A 557 22.94 12.48 -13.10
N LEU A 558 22.12 12.36 -12.06
CA LEU A 558 20.73 12.84 -12.02
C LEU A 558 20.64 14.11 -11.18
N PRO A 559 19.59 14.91 -11.36
CA PRO A 559 19.38 16.10 -10.52
C PRO A 559 19.43 15.76 -9.04
N VAL A 560 20.08 16.63 -8.25
CA VAL A 560 20.08 16.49 -6.79
C VAL A 560 18.67 16.63 -6.25
N VAL A 561 17.91 17.56 -6.85
CA VAL A 561 16.50 17.81 -6.56
C VAL A 561 15.68 17.21 -7.69
N TYR A 562 14.64 16.45 -7.36
CA TYR A 562 13.61 16.02 -8.30
C TYR A 562 12.33 16.81 -8.04
N GLU A 563 11.61 17.09 -9.12
CA GLU A 563 10.41 17.93 -9.11
C GLU A 563 9.19 17.12 -8.68
N SER A 564 8.08 17.80 -8.32
CA SER A 564 6.77 17.18 -8.15
C SER A 564 6.33 16.45 -9.42
N ASP A 565 5.54 15.40 -9.25
CA ASP A 565 4.82 14.77 -10.35
C ASP A 565 3.30 14.99 -10.21
N ILE A 566 2.63 15.08 -11.34
CA ILE A 566 1.20 15.42 -11.42
C ILE A 566 0.45 14.34 -12.16
N LEU A 567 -0.63 13.85 -11.58
CA LEU A 567 -1.60 12.94 -12.19
C LEU A 567 -2.85 13.72 -12.57
N GLU A 568 -3.06 13.96 -13.85
CA GLU A 568 -4.30 14.52 -14.40
C GLU A 568 -5.30 13.41 -14.68
N ASN A 569 -6.50 13.48 -14.14
CA ASN A 569 -7.57 12.52 -14.36
C ASN A 569 -8.79 13.18 -14.99
N THR A 570 -9.34 12.54 -16.01
CA THR A 570 -10.66 12.86 -16.56
C THR A 570 -11.54 11.62 -16.43
N GLU A 571 -12.65 11.75 -15.73
CA GLU A 571 -13.55 10.67 -15.38
C GLU A 571 -14.97 10.98 -15.89
N PHE A 572 -15.64 9.96 -16.43
CA PHE A 572 -17.06 9.98 -16.79
C PHE A 572 -17.75 8.82 -16.10
N GLY A 573 -18.80 9.10 -15.34
CA GLY A 573 -19.48 8.09 -14.56
C GLY A 573 -20.99 8.11 -14.74
N LEU A 574 -21.55 6.94 -14.47
CA LEU A 574 -22.99 6.67 -14.32
C LEU A 574 -23.18 6.06 -12.95
N LYS A 575 -24.09 6.62 -12.16
CA LYS A 575 -24.60 6.03 -10.93
C LYS A 575 -26.10 5.83 -11.04
N SER A 576 -26.56 4.66 -10.63
CA SER A 576 -27.98 4.34 -10.80
C SER A 576 -28.47 3.31 -9.79
N THR A 577 -29.70 3.51 -9.37
CA THR A 577 -30.49 2.54 -8.60
C THR A 577 -31.77 2.19 -9.35
N PHE A 578 -32.25 0.98 -9.21
CA PHE A 578 -33.43 0.49 -9.91
C PHE A 578 -34.29 -0.36 -8.96
N LEU A 579 -35.57 -0.52 -9.31
CA LEU A 579 -36.54 -1.37 -8.62
C LEU A 579 -36.66 -0.97 -7.12
N ASP A 580 -36.91 0.30 -6.87
CA ASP A 580 -37.04 0.85 -5.52
C ASP A 580 -35.79 0.54 -4.66
N GLY A 581 -34.57 0.91 -5.14
CA GLY A 581 -33.30 0.76 -4.40
C GLY A 581 -32.77 -0.67 -4.28
N ARG A 582 -33.30 -1.64 -5.02
CA ARG A 582 -32.91 -3.06 -4.91
C ARG A 582 -31.76 -3.47 -5.83
N ILE A 583 -31.50 -2.73 -6.86
CA ILE A 583 -30.39 -2.93 -7.78
C ILE A 583 -29.64 -1.62 -7.85
N MET A 584 -28.36 -1.67 -7.52
CA MET A 584 -27.41 -0.59 -7.71
C MET A 584 -26.47 -0.97 -8.85
N PHE A 585 -26.27 -0.06 -9.80
CA PHE A 585 -25.30 -0.23 -10.88
C PHE A 585 -24.55 1.07 -11.11
N ASN A 586 -23.23 1.01 -10.96
CA ASN A 586 -22.31 2.11 -11.19
C ASN A 586 -21.30 1.71 -12.27
N ALA A 587 -20.95 2.65 -13.14
CA ALA A 587 -19.97 2.44 -14.19
C ALA A 587 -19.16 3.71 -14.38
N VAL A 588 -17.84 3.57 -14.45
CA VAL A 588 -16.91 4.67 -14.64
C VAL A 588 -15.95 4.34 -15.77
N TYR A 589 -15.68 5.32 -16.62
CA TYR A 589 -14.57 5.35 -17.55
C TYR A 589 -13.63 6.46 -17.12
N TYR A 590 -12.34 6.18 -17.07
CA TYR A 590 -11.31 7.15 -16.71
C TYR A 590 -10.15 7.14 -17.69
N THR A 591 -9.52 8.31 -17.83
CA THR A 591 -8.24 8.48 -18.53
C THR A 591 -7.35 9.36 -17.66
N MET A 592 -6.16 8.88 -17.39
CA MET A 592 -5.21 9.54 -16.53
C MET A 592 -3.89 9.80 -17.28
N LYS A 593 -3.30 10.98 -17.06
CA LYS A 593 -2.00 11.35 -17.58
C LYS A 593 -1.09 11.69 -16.42
N TRP A 594 -0.06 10.90 -16.25
CA TRP A 594 0.94 11.08 -15.23
C TRP A 594 2.14 11.79 -15.83
N LYS A 595 2.36 13.02 -15.41
CA LYS A 595 3.42 13.90 -15.89
C LYS A 595 4.59 13.91 -14.95
N ASP A 596 5.79 13.97 -15.51
CA ASP A 596 7.05 14.08 -14.77
C ASP A 596 7.20 13.00 -13.67
N MET A 597 6.75 11.78 -13.98
CA MET A 597 6.62 10.64 -13.10
C MET A 597 7.89 10.38 -12.26
N GLN A 598 7.78 10.45 -10.94
CA GLN A 598 8.84 10.12 -9.99
C GLN A 598 8.98 8.62 -9.85
N ILE A 599 10.15 8.08 -10.18
CA ILE A 599 10.45 6.65 -10.04
C ILE A 599 11.87 6.47 -9.52
N GLU A 600 12.05 5.44 -8.71
CA GLU A 600 13.37 4.94 -8.39
C GLU A 600 14.01 4.28 -9.61
N VAL A 601 15.17 4.75 -9.97
CA VAL A 601 15.95 4.20 -11.07
C VAL A 601 17.40 3.98 -10.62
N THR A 602 18.01 2.93 -11.13
CA THR A 602 19.47 2.81 -11.08
C THR A 602 20.05 3.88 -12.00
N ASP A 603 21.10 4.58 -11.56
CA ASP A 603 21.72 5.66 -12.34
C ASP A 603 21.90 5.25 -13.82
N PRO A 604 21.14 5.87 -14.73
CA PRO A 604 21.09 5.46 -16.14
C PRO A 604 22.42 5.63 -16.86
N SER A 605 23.37 6.41 -16.30
CA SER A 605 24.68 6.58 -16.93
C SER A 605 25.50 5.30 -16.92
N ASN A 606 25.17 4.30 -16.12
CA ASN A 606 25.89 3.02 -15.94
C ASN A 606 27.43 3.16 -15.88
N GLN A 607 27.91 4.40 -15.83
CA GLN A 607 29.33 4.81 -15.90
C GLN A 607 29.82 5.31 -14.54
N LEU A 608 29.02 5.14 -13.50
CA LEU A 608 29.41 5.38 -12.12
C LEU A 608 30.43 4.31 -11.68
N GLY A 609 31.46 4.21 -12.44
CA GLY A 609 32.56 3.38 -12.11
C GLY A 609 33.53 4.04 -11.17
N ILE A 610 33.97 3.32 -10.19
CA ILE A 610 35.18 3.64 -9.46
C ILE A 610 36.29 3.71 -10.49
N LEU A 611 37.07 4.79 -10.51
CA LEU A 611 38.21 4.92 -11.38
C LEU A 611 39.29 3.94 -10.86
N SER A 612 39.31 2.75 -11.42
CA SER A 612 40.36 1.74 -11.13
C SER A 612 41.27 1.58 -12.35
N GLY A 613 42.53 1.89 -12.19
CA GLY A 613 43.51 1.75 -13.28
C GLY A 613 43.32 2.65 -14.48
N GLY A 614 42.54 3.76 -14.35
CA GLY A 614 42.27 4.71 -15.42
C GLY A 614 41.09 4.36 -16.33
N ALA A 615 40.30 3.34 -15.98
CA ALA A 615 39.06 3.01 -16.65
C ALA A 615 37.87 3.13 -15.64
N TYR A 616 36.78 3.70 -16.08
CA TYR A 616 35.52 3.70 -15.28
C TYR A 616 34.94 2.28 -15.30
N GLN A 617 34.64 1.75 -14.13
CA GLN A 617 33.93 0.48 -13.99
C GLN A 617 32.55 0.76 -13.43
N ASN A 618 31.53 0.13 -13.95
CA ASN A 618 30.16 0.29 -13.56
C ASN A 618 29.97 -0.13 -12.10
N VAL A 619 29.49 0.79 -11.24
CA VAL A 619 28.96 0.46 -9.93
C VAL A 619 27.44 0.48 -10.05
N PRO A 620 26.76 -0.66 -10.07
CA PRO A 620 25.35 -0.78 -10.44
C PRO A 620 24.36 -0.43 -9.31
N PHE A 621 24.76 0.25 -8.25
CA PHE A 621 23.95 0.29 -7.01
C PHE A 621 23.54 1.67 -6.49
N GLN A 622 23.69 2.73 -7.23
CA GLN A 622 23.14 3.99 -6.79
C GLN A 622 21.69 4.09 -7.27
N ILE A 623 20.75 3.75 -6.40
CA ILE A 623 19.34 4.03 -6.61
C ILE A 623 19.09 5.49 -6.30
N VAL A 624 18.41 6.18 -7.20
CA VAL A 624 18.05 7.59 -7.14
C VAL A 624 16.63 7.76 -7.64
N VAL A 625 15.98 8.81 -7.19
CA VAL A 625 14.69 9.23 -7.72
C VAL A 625 14.89 10.19 -8.87
N GLY A 626 14.15 10.01 -9.96
CA GLY A 626 14.13 10.93 -11.09
C GLY A 626 12.73 11.15 -11.62
N ASN A 627 12.51 12.30 -12.23
CA ASN A 627 11.33 12.53 -13.06
C ASN A 627 11.61 11.92 -14.43
N VAL A 628 11.21 10.67 -14.60
CA VAL A 628 11.75 9.82 -15.69
C VAL A 628 10.95 9.87 -16.99
N GLY A 629 9.78 10.52 -16.98
CA GLY A 629 8.93 10.67 -18.15
C GLY A 629 7.46 10.76 -17.79
N ASP A 630 6.62 10.59 -18.80
CA ASP A 630 5.17 10.65 -18.67
C ASP A 630 4.57 9.25 -18.89
N ALA A 631 3.44 8.97 -18.22
CA ALA A 631 2.66 7.76 -18.46
C ALA A 631 1.18 8.09 -18.70
N GLU A 632 0.49 7.16 -19.34
CA GLU A 632 -0.97 7.21 -19.55
C GLU A 632 -1.61 5.93 -19.03
N VAL A 633 -2.79 6.08 -18.40
CA VAL A 633 -3.60 4.97 -17.92
C VAL A 633 -5.07 5.21 -18.29
N ASP A 634 -5.68 4.24 -18.96
CA ASP A 634 -7.08 4.26 -19.31
C ASP A 634 -7.78 2.99 -18.81
N GLY A 635 -9.01 3.11 -18.32
CA GLY A 635 -9.72 1.94 -17.82
C GLY A 635 -11.19 2.16 -17.47
N TYR A 636 -11.81 1.09 -16.99
CA TYR A 636 -13.21 1.05 -16.56
C TYR A 636 -13.36 0.40 -15.20
N ASP A 637 -14.19 1.01 -14.35
CA ASP A 637 -14.66 0.40 -13.10
C ASP A 637 -16.16 0.12 -13.21
N LEU A 638 -16.60 -1.06 -12.77
CA LEU A 638 -17.99 -1.46 -12.69
C LEU A 638 -18.33 -1.94 -11.30
N GLU A 639 -19.50 -1.56 -10.81
CA GLU A 639 -20.05 -2.05 -9.55
C GLU A 639 -21.52 -2.41 -9.75
N LEU A 640 -21.91 -3.58 -9.28
CA LEU A 640 -23.29 -4.05 -9.27
C LEU A 640 -23.63 -4.70 -7.94
N LYS A 641 -24.70 -4.28 -7.30
CA LYS A 641 -25.34 -5.00 -6.18
C LYS A 641 -26.81 -5.24 -6.50
N ALA A 642 -27.32 -6.40 -6.14
CA ALA A 642 -28.72 -6.71 -6.37
C ALA A 642 -29.29 -7.59 -5.24
N LEU A 643 -30.38 -7.13 -4.63
CA LEU A 643 -31.17 -7.85 -3.64
C LEU A 643 -32.33 -8.58 -4.34
N LEU A 644 -32.22 -9.90 -4.43
CA LEU A 644 -33.16 -10.77 -5.12
C LEU A 644 -34.07 -11.47 -4.08
N GLY A 645 -35.27 -10.96 -3.91
CA GLY A 645 -36.13 -11.37 -2.80
C GLY A 645 -35.75 -10.65 -1.51
N GLU A 646 -36.02 -11.24 -0.36
CA GLU A 646 -35.79 -10.61 0.95
C GLU A 646 -34.43 -11.00 1.55
N ASN A 647 -33.81 -12.08 1.06
CA ASN A 647 -32.68 -12.71 1.74
C ASN A 647 -31.56 -13.15 0.81
N PHE A 648 -31.63 -12.87 -0.50
CA PHE A 648 -30.59 -13.27 -1.42
C PHE A 648 -29.98 -12.03 -2.09
N GLU A 649 -28.69 -11.82 -1.86
CA GLU A 649 -27.92 -10.72 -2.40
C GLU A 649 -26.82 -11.26 -3.32
N ILE A 650 -26.57 -10.53 -4.39
CA ILE A 650 -25.41 -10.74 -5.26
C ILE A 650 -24.69 -9.42 -5.45
N GLY A 651 -23.36 -9.48 -5.53
CA GLY A 651 -22.55 -8.33 -5.87
C GLY A 651 -21.46 -8.70 -6.87
N PHE A 652 -21.05 -7.71 -7.64
CA PHE A 652 -19.99 -7.81 -8.63
C PHE A 652 -19.27 -6.47 -8.75
N ASN A 653 -17.95 -6.50 -8.56
CA ASN A 653 -17.06 -5.38 -8.80
C ASN A 653 -16.02 -5.80 -9.83
N MET A 654 -15.61 -4.89 -10.70
CA MET A 654 -14.64 -5.18 -11.76
C MET A 654 -13.87 -3.91 -12.10
N THR A 655 -12.59 -4.08 -12.34
CA THR A 655 -11.73 -3.11 -13.03
C THR A 655 -11.11 -3.76 -14.24
N ASP A 656 -11.05 -3.03 -15.34
CA ASP A 656 -10.37 -3.42 -16.58
C ASP A 656 -9.52 -2.24 -17.06
N ILE A 657 -8.20 -2.36 -16.92
CA ILE A 657 -7.21 -1.36 -17.32
C ILE A 657 -6.79 -1.69 -18.74
N GLN A 658 -7.18 -0.83 -19.67
CA GLN A 658 -6.99 -1.05 -21.10
C GLN A 658 -5.57 -0.72 -21.56
N ASP A 659 -5.01 0.37 -21.02
CA ASP A 659 -3.67 0.86 -21.29
C ASP A 659 -3.07 1.40 -19.99
N ALA A 660 -1.83 1.04 -19.67
CA ALA A 660 -1.04 1.60 -18.58
C ALA A 660 0.44 1.49 -18.97
N PHE A 661 0.98 2.54 -19.54
CA PHE A 661 2.34 2.52 -20.09
C PHE A 661 3.02 3.88 -20.05
N VAL A 662 4.35 3.84 -20.12
CA VAL A 662 5.20 5.02 -20.30
C VAL A 662 4.97 5.59 -21.71
N ASN A 663 4.53 6.83 -21.78
CA ASN A 663 4.24 7.50 -23.03
C ASN A 663 5.50 8.22 -23.58
N ALA A 664 6.19 8.95 -22.71
CA ALA A 664 7.42 9.65 -23.04
C ALA A 664 8.49 9.41 -21.98
N ALA A 665 9.71 9.10 -22.40
CA ALA A 665 10.86 8.94 -21.53
C ALA A 665 11.74 10.20 -21.57
N GLN A 666 12.24 10.63 -20.43
CA GLN A 666 13.14 11.78 -20.33
C GLN A 666 14.59 11.42 -20.65
N GLU A 667 15.36 12.42 -21.08
CA GLU A 667 16.79 12.38 -21.23
C GLU A 667 17.43 13.39 -20.28
N TYR A 668 18.45 12.95 -19.55
CA TYR A 668 19.19 13.80 -18.62
C TYR A 668 20.48 14.34 -19.24
N GLU A 669 20.85 15.57 -18.92
CA GLU A 669 22.13 16.14 -19.34
C GLU A 669 23.28 15.46 -18.58
N ASP A 670 24.15 14.77 -19.29
CA ASP A 670 25.39 14.20 -18.75
C ASP A 670 26.58 14.60 -19.65
N PRO A 671 27.43 15.52 -19.20
CA PRO A 671 28.58 15.98 -20.01
C PRO A 671 29.61 14.88 -20.32
N ARG A 672 29.51 13.70 -19.68
CA ARG A 672 30.37 12.54 -19.95
C ARG A 672 29.81 11.66 -21.05
N ALA A 673 28.53 11.73 -21.34
CA ALA A 673 27.91 10.92 -22.36
C ALA A 673 28.27 11.40 -23.77
N VAL A 674 28.35 10.45 -24.69
CA VAL A 674 28.50 10.77 -26.12
C VAL A 674 27.21 11.45 -26.60
N GLY A 675 27.27 12.74 -26.87
CA GLY A 675 26.09 13.54 -27.22
C GLY A 675 25.55 14.41 -26.07
N GLY A 676 26.14 14.30 -24.87
CA GLY A 676 25.82 15.17 -23.72
C GLY A 676 24.52 14.81 -23.00
N LYS A 677 23.90 13.69 -23.33
CA LYS A 677 22.62 13.23 -22.72
C LYS A 677 22.60 11.74 -22.49
N VAL A 678 21.89 11.33 -21.47
CA VAL A 678 21.63 9.93 -21.08
C VAL A 678 20.13 9.72 -20.95
N PRO A 679 19.56 8.65 -21.53
CA PRO A 679 18.15 8.34 -21.34
C PRO A 679 17.90 7.91 -19.89
N SER A 680 16.68 8.10 -19.40
CA SER A 680 16.23 7.69 -18.05
C SER A 680 16.30 6.16 -17.77
N GLY A 681 16.60 5.36 -18.80
CA GLY A 681 16.54 3.91 -18.72
C GLY A 681 15.17 3.35 -19.09
N LEU A 682 14.14 4.18 -19.15
CA LEU A 682 12.82 3.79 -19.62
C LEU A 682 12.73 3.79 -21.15
N ALA A 683 11.86 2.95 -21.66
CA ALA A 683 11.48 2.97 -23.06
C ALA A 683 10.00 3.37 -23.19
N PRO A 684 9.62 4.20 -24.18
CA PRO A 684 8.21 4.40 -24.51
C PRO A 684 7.51 3.05 -24.72
N GLN A 685 6.27 2.92 -24.27
CA GLN A 685 5.47 1.71 -24.26
C GLN A 685 5.91 0.63 -23.24
N SER A 686 6.77 0.97 -22.26
CA SER A 686 6.98 0.10 -21.09
C SER A 686 5.70 0.11 -20.25
N ALA A 687 5.14 -1.05 -19.94
CA ALA A 687 3.97 -1.15 -19.08
C ALA A 687 4.33 -0.82 -17.63
N LEU A 688 3.44 -0.13 -16.91
CA LEU A 688 3.60 0.15 -15.50
C LEU A 688 3.53 -1.16 -14.68
N PRO A 689 4.17 -1.25 -13.53
CA PRO A 689 4.21 -2.46 -12.72
C PRO A 689 3.16 -2.49 -11.60
N LEU A 690 3.10 -3.61 -10.85
CA LEU A 690 2.38 -3.81 -9.60
C LEU A 690 0.86 -3.60 -9.68
N PHE A 691 0.25 -3.74 -10.82
CA PHE A 691 -1.21 -3.74 -10.94
C PHE A 691 -1.68 -4.86 -11.88
N ALA A 692 -2.82 -5.44 -11.58
CA ALA A 692 -3.48 -6.39 -12.46
C ALA A 692 -4.15 -5.65 -13.63
N ASP A 693 -3.96 -6.11 -14.86
CA ASP A 693 -4.61 -5.56 -16.06
C ASP A 693 -6.14 -5.67 -15.98
N ASN A 694 -6.63 -6.70 -15.30
CA ASN A 694 -8.03 -6.86 -14.96
C ASN A 694 -8.18 -7.53 -13.60
N SER A 695 -9.18 -7.12 -12.85
CA SER A 695 -9.55 -7.75 -11.59
C SER A 695 -11.06 -7.72 -11.42
N TYR A 696 -11.62 -8.75 -10.80
CA TYR A 696 -13.02 -8.74 -10.44
C TYR A 696 -13.27 -9.49 -9.13
N TYR A 697 -14.32 -9.06 -8.46
CA TYR A 697 -14.86 -9.68 -7.27
C TYR A 697 -16.34 -9.94 -7.46
N LEU A 698 -16.79 -11.12 -7.13
CA LEU A 698 -18.21 -11.45 -7.14
C LEU A 698 -18.59 -12.23 -5.88
N TYR A 699 -19.81 -12.02 -5.41
CA TYR A 699 -20.35 -12.81 -4.31
C TYR A 699 -21.83 -13.11 -4.47
N ALA A 700 -22.25 -14.16 -3.78
CA ALA A 700 -23.64 -14.51 -3.57
C ALA A 700 -23.85 -14.83 -2.10
N GLU A 701 -24.81 -14.17 -1.49
CA GLU A 701 -25.16 -14.35 -0.08
C GLU A 701 -26.65 -14.68 0.09
N TYR A 702 -26.93 -15.64 0.93
CA TYR A 702 -28.27 -15.96 1.37
C TYR A 702 -28.36 -15.93 2.90
N SER A 703 -29.22 -15.06 3.47
CA SER A 703 -29.35 -14.76 4.90
C SER A 703 -30.74 -15.17 5.42
N GLY A 704 -31.36 -16.12 5.17
CA GLY A 704 -32.77 -16.40 5.61
C GLY A 704 -32.98 -17.80 6.17
N MET A 705 -31.92 -18.55 6.46
CA MET A 705 -32.04 -19.92 6.94
C MET A 705 -32.32 -19.95 8.45
N ASN A 706 -33.33 -20.72 8.88
CA ASN A 706 -33.54 -21.04 10.26
C ASN A 706 -32.73 -22.30 10.64
N ALA A 707 -31.73 -22.18 11.49
CA ALA A 707 -30.89 -23.28 11.94
C ALA A 707 -30.62 -23.20 13.43
N PHE A 708 -30.72 -24.32 14.14
CA PHE A 708 -30.43 -24.43 15.59
C PHE A 708 -31.15 -23.40 16.46
N GLY A 709 -32.31 -22.93 16.01
CA GLY A 709 -33.13 -21.97 16.73
C GLY A 709 -32.64 -20.52 16.64
N GLY A 710 -31.78 -20.23 15.69
CA GLY A 710 -31.28 -18.93 15.26
C GLY A 710 -31.42 -18.74 13.76
N GLN A 711 -30.92 -17.60 13.26
CA GLN A 711 -30.81 -17.27 11.83
C GLN A 711 -29.42 -17.68 11.33
N ALA A 712 -29.34 -18.22 10.13
CA ALA A 712 -28.09 -18.58 9.49
C ALA A 712 -28.02 -18.00 8.08
N GLY A 713 -26.80 -17.64 7.68
CA GLY A 713 -26.46 -17.19 6.36
C GLY A 713 -25.36 -18.01 5.72
N ILE A 714 -25.28 -17.99 4.41
CA ILE A 714 -24.15 -18.52 3.64
C ILE A 714 -23.76 -17.51 2.58
N ARG A 715 -22.45 -17.22 2.52
CA ARG A 715 -21.83 -16.40 1.48
C ARG A 715 -20.75 -17.21 0.78
N ILE A 716 -20.75 -17.13 -0.53
CA ILE A 716 -19.65 -17.60 -1.36
C ILE A 716 -19.16 -16.36 -2.13
N GLN A 717 -17.85 -16.16 -2.08
CA GLN A 717 -17.21 -15.05 -2.78
C GLN A 717 -16.04 -15.56 -3.59
N HIS A 718 -15.77 -14.86 -4.68
CA HIS A 718 -14.72 -15.22 -5.62
C HIS A 718 -14.07 -13.94 -6.14
N SER A 719 -12.75 -13.88 -6.05
CA SER A 719 -11.92 -12.82 -6.60
C SER A 719 -10.94 -13.38 -7.62
N HIS A 720 -10.74 -12.62 -8.68
CA HIS A 720 -9.73 -12.84 -9.70
C HIS A 720 -8.79 -11.64 -9.70
N VAL A 721 -7.49 -11.91 -9.71
CA VAL A 721 -6.42 -10.91 -9.87
C VAL A 721 -5.65 -11.29 -11.12
N GLY A 722 -5.70 -10.45 -12.14
CA GLY A 722 -5.05 -10.67 -13.43
C GLY A 722 -3.53 -10.59 -13.37
N GLU A 723 -2.90 -10.78 -14.54
CA GLU A 723 -1.43 -10.69 -14.66
C GLU A 723 -0.95 -9.26 -14.38
N SER A 724 0.18 -9.15 -13.71
CA SER A 724 0.91 -7.91 -13.46
C SER A 724 2.42 -8.12 -13.67
N LEU A 725 3.17 -7.04 -13.57
CA LEU A 725 4.63 -7.07 -13.65
C LEU A 725 5.22 -6.63 -12.31
N ASN A 726 6.32 -7.25 -11.89
CA ASN A 726 6.94 -6.93 -10.61
C ASN A 726 7.66 -5.58 -10.60
N GLN A 727 8.15 -5.12 -11.75
CA GLN A 727 8.90 -3.86 -11.87
C GLN A 727 8.81 -3.25 -13.28
N LEU A 728 9.19 -1.98 -13.39
CA LEU A 728 9.04 -1.20 -14.62
C LEU A 728 10.05 -1.58 -15.71
N THR A 729 11.29 -1.88 -15.33
CA THR A 729 12.40 -2.17 -16.26
C THR A 729 13.19 -3.39 -15.83
N ASP A 730 13.88 -4.03 -16.79
CA ASP A 730 14.90 -5.01 -16.44
C ASP A 730 16.07 -4.30 -15.75
N GLY A 731 16.34 -4.64 -14.50
CA GLY A 731 17.55 -4.25 -13.79
C GLY A 731 18.74 -5.15 -14.17
N PHE A 732 19.93 -4.78 -13.71
CA PHE A 732 21.14 -5.57 -13.96
C PHE A 732 21.08 -6.95 -13.29
N THR A 733 20.55 -7.01 -12.09
CA THR A 733 20.38 -8.23 -11.29
C THR A 733 18.92 -8.60 -11.05
N SER A 734 17.99 -7.73 -11.48
CA SER A 734 16.55 -7.81 -11.17
C SER A 734 15.78 -7.89 -12.48
N PRO A 735 15.47 -9.09 -12.99
CA PRO A 735 14.66 -9.22 -14.19
C PRO A 735 13.21 -8.80 -13.95
N ARG A 736 12.60 -8.28 -14.98
CA ARG A 736 11.17 -8.02 -15.02
C ARG A 736 10.41 -9.34 -15.19
N LEU A 737 9.59 -9.69 -14.22
CA LEU A 737 8.84 -10.94 -14.19
C LEU A 737 7.33 -10.67 -14.20
N ALA A 738 6.59 -11.59 -14.81
CA ALA A 738 5.13 -11.61 -14.69
C ALA A 738 4.72 -12.32 -13.38
N GLN A 739 3.70 -11.81 -12.74
CA GLN A 739 3.11 -12.30 -11.49
C GLN A 739 1.59 -12.12 -11.52
N GLY A 740 0.85 -12.57 -10.52
CA GLY A 740 -0.61 -12.52 -10.50
C GLY A 740 -1.24 -13.69 -11.25
N ASP A 741 -2.36 -13.45 -11.95
CA ASP A 741 -3.20 -14.40 -12.70
C ASP A 741 -3.67 -15.57 -11.81
N TYR A 742 -4.35 -15.25 -10.71
CA TYR A 742 -4.87 -16.25 -9.77
C TYR A 742 -6.31 -15.96 -9.33
N ASP A 743 -6.98 -17.03 -8.91
CA ASP A 743 -8.36 -17.03 -8.44
C ASP A 743 -8.46 -17.45 -6.98
N ILE A 744 -9.18 -16.69 -6.16
CA ILE A 744 -9.48 -17.03 -4.77
C ILE A 744 -10.98 -17.21 -4.60
N THR A 745 -11.38 -18.32 -4.01
CA THR A 745 -12.78 -18.56 -3.64
C THR A 745 -12.87 -18.82 -2.15
N ASP A 746 -13.77 -18.11 -1.47
CA ASP A 746 -14.02 -18.27 -0.04
C ASP A 746 -15.47 -18.69 0.21
N ALA A 747 -15.71 -19.38 1.30
CA ALA A 747 -17.02 -19.77 1.78
C ALA A 747 -17.18 -19.39 3.26
N ILE A 748 -18.28 -18.72 3.57
CA ILE A 748 -18.57 -18.19 4.90
C ILE A 748 -19.96 -18.65 5.30
N VAL A 749 -20.09 -19.20 6.51
CA VAL A 749 -21.37 -19.54 7.12
C VAL A 749 -21.49 -18.74 8.41
N THR A 750 -22.55 -17.95 8.54
CA THR A 750 -22.89 -17.17 9.72
C THR A 750 -24.08 -17.78 10.45
N TRP A 751 -24.12 -17.61 11.75
CA TRP A 751 -25.25 -17.98 12.60
C TRP A 751 -25.43 -16.98 13.73
N GLU A 752 -26.67 -16.57 13.96
CA GLU A 752 -27.03 -15.59 14.98
C GLU A 752 -28.23 -16.05 15.80
N LYS A 753 -28.18 -15.84 17.12
CA LYS A 753 -29.26 -16.15 18.03
C LYS A 753 -29.20 -15.29 19.29
N GLY A 754 -30.14 -14.33 19.41
CA GLY A 754 -30.12 -13.34 20.48
C GLY A 754 -28.77 -12.58 20.42
N ASP A 755 -28.07 -12.53 21.51
CA ASP A 755 -26.80 -11.79 21.65
C ASP A 755 -25.57 -12.59 21.19
N TRP A 756 -25.76 -13.78 20.62
CA TRP A 756 -24.70 -14.65 20.15
C TRP A 756 -24.62 -14.67 18.63
N SER A 757 -23.42 -14.52 18.10
CA SER A 757 -23.10 -14.84 16.70
C SER A 757 -21.95 -15.84 16.62
N ALA A 758 -21.95 -16.67 15.58
CA ALA A 758 -20.88 -17.62 15.28
C ALA A 758 -20.63 -17.62 13.78
N GLN A 759 -19.39 -17.87 13.39
CA GLN A 759 -18.97 -17.87 12.01
C GLN A 759 -18.02 -19.04 11.73
N LEU A 760 -18.20 -19.69 10.58
CA LEU A 760 -17.25 -20.62 9.99
C LEU A 760 -16.80 -20.05 8.67
N ARG A 761 -15.48 -19.87 8.48
CA ARG A 761 -14.87 -19.40 7.25
C ARG A 761 -13.94 -20.47 6.67
N ILE A 762 -13.94 -20.58 5.36
CA ILE A 762 -12.93 -21.32 4.61
C ILE A 762 -12.43 -20.38 3.54
N ASN A 763 -11.25 -19.82 3.75
CA ASN A 763 -10.60 -18.94 2.79
C ASN A 763 -9.74 -19.79 1.85
N ASN A 764 -9.62 -19.37 0.59
CA ASN A 764 -8.84 -20.05 -0.44
C ASN A 764 -9.24 -21.54 -0.59
N LEU A 765 -10.51 -21.79 -0.94
CA LEU A 765 -11.07 -23.14 -1.11
C LEU A 765 -10.28 -24.04 -2.08
N SER A 766 -9.75 -23.46 -3.15
CA SER A 766 -8.93 -24.14 -4.15
C SER A 766 -7.54 -24.49 -3.65
N ASP A 767 -7.08 -23.84 -2.57
CA ASP A 767 -5.69 -23.94 -2.07
C ASP A 767 -4.68 -23.42 -3.11
N GLU A 768 -5.04 -22.30 -3.72
CA GLU A 768 -4.25 -21.62 -4.74
C GLU A 768 -2.94 -21.08 -4.14
N ARG A 769 -1.90 -21.02 -4.96
CA ARG A 769 -0.61 -20.40 -4.67
C ARG A 769 -0.49 -19.12 -5.50
N GLY A 770 -1.37 -18.18 -5.26
CA GLY A 770 -1.33 -16.88 -5.94
C GLY A 770 -0.05 -16.14 -5.59
N ILE A 771 0.76 -15.81 -6.59
CA ILE A 771 1.97 -15.01 -6.40
C ILE A 771 1.60 -13.54 -6.49
N THR A 772 1.75 -12.83 -5.39
CA THR A 772 1.43 -11.41 -5.30
C THR A 772 2.62 -10.53 -5.70
N TYR A 773 3.83 -11.02 -5.50
CA TYR A 773 5.05 -10.33 -5.89
C TYR A 773 6.21 -11.31 -6.12
N GLU A 774 6.93 -11.10 -7.23
CA GLU A 774 8.20 -11.73 -7.50
C GLU A 774 9.31 -10.77 -7.07
N ASP A 775 9.90 -11.02 -5.91
CA ASP A 775 10.99 -10.20 -5.40
C ASP A 775 12.30 -10.60 -6.09
N THR A 776 12.83 -9.66 -6.85
CA THR A 776 14.10 -9.83 -7.57
C THR A 776 15.17 -8.86 -7.08
N THR A 777 14.88 -8.10 -6.00
CA THR A 777 15.75 -7.02 -5.54
C THR A 777 17.01 -7.51 -4.84
N ASP A 778 16.98 -8.70 -4.27
CA ASP A 778 18.04 -9.25 -3.43
C ASP A 778 19.11 -10.06 -4.19
N PHE A 779 19.22 -9.87 -5.50
CA PHE A 779 20.19 -10.59 -6.35
C PHE A 779 20.01 -12.10 -6.42
N ASP A 780 18.91 -12.64 -5.90
CA ASP A 780 18.63 -14.06 -5.87
C ASP A 780 18.63 -14.70 -7.26
N THR A 781 18.08 -13.97 -8.23
CA THR A 781 18.03 -14.43 -9.62
C THR A 781 19.41 -14.63 -10.26
N VAL A 782 20.44 -13.90 -9.82
CA VAL A 782 21.84 -14.12 -10.25
C VAL A 782 22.31 -15.53 -9.88
N TRP A 783 21.77 -16.07 -8.78
CA TRP A 783 22.14 -17.38 -8.24
C TRP A 783 21.13 -18.48 -8.61
N GLY A 784 20.12 -18.16 -9.44
CA GLY A 784 19.08 -19.12 -9.84
C GLY A 784 18.10 -19.44 -8.70
N ARG A 785 17.95 -18.56 -7.72
CA ARG A 785 16.94 -18.58 -6.68
C ARG A 785 15.89 -17.51 -6.97
N ASN A 786 14.68 -17.71 -6.47
CA ASN A 786 13.60 -16.74 -6.57
C ASN A 786 13.01 -16.53 -5.17
N SER A 787 12.57 -15.32 -4.90
CA SER A 787 11.75 -15.00 -3.74
C SER A 787 10.37 -14.61 -4.25
N SER A 788 9.41 -15.55 -4.10
CA SER A 788 8.04 -15.39 -4.58
C SER A 788 7.12 -15.19 -3.38
N ILE A 789 6.52 -14.02 -3.25
CA ILE A 789 5.56 -13.72 -2.17
C ILE A 789 4.21 -14.31 -2.55
N VAL A 790 3.65 -15.10 -1.65
CA VAL A 790 2.46 -15.92 -1.91
C VAL A 790 1.33 -15.60 -0.94
N ILE A 791 0.09 -15.64 -1.44
CA ILE A 791 -1.11 -15.57 -0.60
C ILE A 791 -1.14 -16.74 0.39
N ARG A 792 -1.86 -16.52 1.50
CA ARG A 792 -2.07 -17.59 2.51
C ARG A 792 -2.73 -18.83 1.86
N PRO A 793 -2.23 -20.05 2.10
CA PRO A 793 -2.89 -21.30 1.72
C PRO A 793 -4.29 -21.40 2.31
N ARG A 794 -5.05 -22.44 1.92
CA ARG A 794 -6.40 -22.67 2.47
C ARG A 794 -6.41 -22.56 3.99
N ASN A 795 -7.28 -21.69 4.49
CA ASN A 795 -7.42 -21.44 5.93
C ASN A 795 -8.84 -21.73 6.38
N TYR A 796 -8.96 -22.49 7.47
CA TYR A 796 -10.23 -22.79 8.15
C TYR A 796 -10.28 -21.97 9.44
N ALA A 797 -11.33 -21.18 9.63
CA ALA A 797 -11.51 -20.38 10.84
C ALA A 797 -12.92 -20.57 11.41
N ILE A 798 -13.00 -20.60 12.72
CA ILE A 798 -14.25 -20.55 13.47
C ILE A 798 -14.16 -19.45 14.52
N SER A 799 -15.15 -18.58 14.58
CA SER A 799 -15.23 -17.53 15.60
C SER A 799 -16.64 -17.48 16.23
N VAL A 800 -16.68 -16.99 17.46
CA VAL A 800 -17.90 -16.78 18.24
C VAL A 800 -17.82 -15.41 18.89
N ARG A 801 -18.92 -14.67 18.88
CA ARG A 801 -19.05 -13.35 19.49
C ARG A 801 -20.30 -13.29 20.36
N HIS A 802 -20.21 -12.53 21.46
CA HIS A 802 -21.34 -12.21 22.34
C HIS A 802 -21.45 -10.69 22.51
N ALA A 803 -22.65 -10.17 22.28
CA ALA A 803 -23.02 -8.79 22.59
C ALA A 803 -23.73 -8.73 23.98
N PHE A 804 -23.63 -7.57 24.66
CA PHE A 804 -24.19 -7.38 26.01
C PHE A 804 -25.22 -6.27 26.06
#